data_a440a8a34eee1b09633d3781d1d66dcf
#
_entry.id   a440a8a34eee1b09633d3781d1d66dcf
#
_cell.length_a   1.000
_cell.length_b   1.000
_cell.length_c   1.000
_cell.angle_alpha   90.00
_cell.angle_beta   90.00
_cell.angle_gamma   90.00
#
_symmetry.space_group_name_H-M   'P 1'
#
loop_
_entity.id
_entity.type
_entity.pdbx_description
1 polymer ?
#
loop_
_entity_poly.entity_id
_entity_poly.type
_entity_poly.pdbx_seq_one_letter_code
_entity_poly.pdbx_strand_id
1 'polypeptide(L)'
;EEAIQTSNNTNNIKGNNIMTNTTINSLPVNQETQLSLSDESIATTQYNNHPEISLNPLLSEDTMMSLEKAVELNNNIMELKMTKLKDNVRNSSVSHRNSANENDPLTLVTMGKDVKNPELLEYRTLDEIINDIKSGQHKAKIETIRNTANVEERKALKTKLPYFIYGIIQDRRSDGNVRQMNGLIIDIDDVADIEEGKKELEALPCARYIFRSPYNGIKVIIPFNRPVTDKDTYMTLWKYCALNIRDLIGTEPDDPSGWSQACFISYDPDIGDLGEEHFLNVEDTILIMLQTEEKSESSHEQKCNQYSQEETINNSISAVEHLSQRKIKYRDWLRCGIAIYNYYKDIGKLDEGKTLWLSFADNPNYQDTDRELEKIWEKIAKNTYSQIHIGTLFYIAQEYGWKVPKSQQNNIVLMVPLDKSKLPPMFQEYIETVNKITNAPDGVILTAMLPYLAVSIGNHMYIKAFGIKHYCNIYAILIGPSSRTHKSTCMNLARYILKEENYDLIRNKITDPALLKELKNKPNLLLVFSEMGSLFQNFKQDYNKPMVDDITDLFNGYFNGNSTLDYSVFIKDTALSIIGAITNDSFDDASKHIIDRGCGFFQRFISCYVPVNYYSYNDVIYKRTQVSFDDIRKYNDMTSFFVSLPGSYELRYNAEAESYINGEYSIKYNQLQQKEGREGEFNTRLYTDYLYRFSIMIYAVKRWEDMREAKDLEEWFEENPIDKETVLQAEYMCDYYRKNSILIISSWDDKYTLDNMQKLIKCLDSSPEHRLNKTNISKAFNNHLSKEKMEKYIHYLLELDLIEQEEEIVRNSNNPPTYFKLK
;
A
#
# COMPACT_ATOMS: atom_id res chain seq x y z
N GLU A 1 -64.05 5.01 11.28
CA GLU A 1 -64.58 5.36 9.94
C GLU A 1 -63.54 4.99 8.90
N GLU A 2 -63.87 3.96 8.34
CA GLU A 2 -64.06 3.55 6.93
C GLU A 2 -62.75 3.37 6.17
N ALA A 3 -62.40 2.16 5.92
CA ALA A 3 -62.96 1.18 4.93
C ALA A 3 -62.45 1.54 3.52
N ILE A 4 -61.96 0.71 2.70
CA ILE A 4 -62.35 -0.49 2.02
C ILE A 4 -61.37 -0.77 0.88
N GLN A 5 -60.87 -1.95 0.82
CA GLN A 5 -60.99 -3.02 -0.21
C GLN A 5 -60.08 -2.86 -1.44
N THR A 6 -59.52 -3.83 -1.89
CA THR A 6 -59.50 -5.25 -2.35
C THR A 6 -58.65 -5.27 -3.62
N SER A 7 -58.05 -6.27 -4.13
CA SER A 7 -58.24 -7.72 -4.20
C SER A 7 -57.11 -8.38 -5.02
N ASN A 8 -56.73 -9.59 -4.63
CA ASN A 8 -56.64 -10.84 -5.43
C ASN A 8 -55.92 -10.86 -6.80
N ASN A 9 -55.14 -11.85 -7.13
CA ASN A 9 -55.29 -13.29 -7.21
C ASN A 9 -53.94 -13.95 -7.53
N THR A 10 -53.52 -14.99 -6.80
CA THR A 10 -53.57 -16.45 -7.06
C THR A 10 -52.87 -17.01 -8.31
N ASN A 11 -51.96 -17.92 -8.12
CA ASN A 11 -51.98 -19.35 -8.25
C ASN A 11 -50.59 -19.94 -8.28
N ASN A 12 -50.16 -20.83 -7.34
CA ASN A 12 -50.25 -22.30 -7.40
C ASN A 12 -49.31 -22.88 -8.47
N ILE A 13 -48.49 -23.92 -8.20
CA ILE A 13 -48.68 -25.25 -7.65
C ILE A 13 -47.32 -25.98 -7.53
N LYS A 14 -47.08 -26.67 -6.41
CA LYS A 14 -46.49 -28.02 -6.18
C LYS A 14 -45.12 -28.36 -6.81
N GLY A 15 -44.27 -29.12 -6.23
CA GLY A 15 -44.29 -30.00 -5.04
C GLY A 15 -43.15 -31.03 -5.09
N ASN A 16 -42.88 -31.60 -3.95
CA ASN A 16 -42.29 -32.90 -3.61
C ASN A 16 -40.77 -33.11 -3.78
N ASN A 17 -40.04 -33.23 -2.65
CA ASN A 17 -39.68 -34.48 -1.90
C ASN A 17 -38.70 -35.38 -2.63
N ILE A 18 -37.58 -35.77 -2.03
CA ILE A 18 -37.34 -36.81 -1.03
C ILE A 18 -35.82 -36.92 -0.72
N MET A 19 -35.47 -36.91 0.54
CA MET A 19 -34.50 -37.67 1.34
C MET A 19 -33.59 -38.70 0.61
N THR A 20 -32.33 -38.80 0.98
CA THR A 20 -31.76 -39.75 2.00
C THR A 20 -30.23 -39.60 2.06
N ASN A 21 -29.67 -39.41 3.23
CA ASN A 21 -28.74 -40.23 4.03
C ASN A 21 -27.74 -41.09 3.25
N THR A 22 -26.43 -41.02 3.49
CA THR A 22 -25.68 -41.72 4.54
C THR A 22 -24.16 -41.56 4.37
N THR A 23 -23.48 -41.16 5.41
CA THR A 23 -22.43 -41.82 6.21
C THR A 23 -21.06 -42.19 5.55
N ILE A 24 -20.01 -41.51 6.05
CA ILE A 24 -18.75 -42.00 6.67
C ILE A 24 -17.84 -42.92 5.82
N ASN A 25 -16.59 -42.54 5.57
CA ASN A 25 -15.39 -43.04 6.23
C ASN A 25 -14.07 -42.64 5.55
N SER A 26 -13.17 -42.14 6.38
CA SER A 26 -11.75 -42.49 6.56
C SER A 26 -10.76 -42.42 5.38
N LEU A 27 -9.73 -41.62 5.63
CA LEU A 27 -8.34 -41.59 5.16
C LEU A 27 -7.69 -42.99 4.93
N PRO A 28 -6.57 -43.19 4.20
CA PRO A 28 -5.32 -42.44 4.38
C PRO A 28 -4.41 -42.19 3.13
N VAL A 29 -3.55 -41.16 3.24
CA VAL A 29 -2.09 -41.04 2.95
C VAL A 29 -1.47 -41.84 1.78
N ASN A 30 -0.73 -41.08 0.97
CA ASN A 30 0.59 -41.26 0.37
C ASN A 30 0.75 -41.35 -1.14
N GLN A 31 1.73 -40.57 -1.54
CA GLN A 31 2.78 -40.73 -2.58
C GLN A 31 2.55 -40.16 -3.96
N GLU A 32 3.50 -39.26 -4.22
CA GLU A 32 4.22 -38.90 -5.46
C GLU A 32 3.89 -39.68 -6.72
N THR A 33 3.69 -39.00 -7.82
CA THR A 33 4.49 -39.22 -9.06
C THR A 33 4.25 -38.11 -10.08
N GLN A 34 5.30 -37.85 -10.81
CA GLN A 34 5.49 -36.93 -11.94
C GLN A 34 4.72 -37.37 -13.19
N LEU A 35 4.70 -36.43 -14.15
CA LEU A 35 4.63 -36.55 -15.63
C LEU A 35 3.32 -36.13 -16.28
N SER A 36 3.43 -35.13 -17.03
CA SER A 36 3.57 -34.87 -18.49
C SER A 36 2.28 -34.40 -19.17
N LEU A 37 2.48 -33.28 -19.84
CA LEU A 37 2.02 -32.84 -21.16
C LEU A 37 0.87 -33.60 -21.85
N SER A 38 -0.16 -32.88 -22.29
CA SER A 38 -0.56 -32.75 -23.71
C SER A 38 -1.88 -31.98 -23.87
N ASP A 39 -1.81 -30.96 -24.64
CA ASP A 39 -2.49 -30.52 -25.85
C ASP A 39 -4.03 -30.48 -25.95
N GLU A 40 -4.41 -29.41 -26.65
CA GLU A 40 -5.57 -29.18 -27.53
C GLU A 40 -6.94 -28.96 -26.86
N SER A 41 -7.78 -28.03 -27.28
CA SER A 41 -8.00 -27.34 -28.57
C SER A 41 -9.08 -26.25 -28.46
N ILE A 42 -8.90 -25.20 -29.22
CA ILE A 42 -9.80 -24.43 -30.06
C ILE A 42 -11.28 -24.23 -29.67
N ALA A 43 -11.68 -22.96 -29.58
CA ALA A 43 -12.94 -22.48 -30.16
C ALA A 43 -12.87 -20.98 -30.49
N THR A 44 -12.78 -20.72 -31.77
CA THR A 44 -13.05 -19.43 -32.43
C THR A 44 -14.52 -19.04 -32.30
N THR A 45 -14.79 -17.77 -31.97
CA THR A 45 -16.06 -17.17 -32.39
C THR A 45 -15.82 -15.75 -32.88
N GLN A 46 -16.10 -15.57 -34.16
CA GLN A 46 -16.20 -14.30 -34.88
C GLN A 46 -17.39 -13.49 -34.38
N TYR A 47 -17.21 -12.19 -34.20
CA TYR A 47 -18.28 -11.23 -34.44
C TYR A 47 -17.73 -9.97 -35.14
N ASN A 48 -18.13 -9.83 -36.37
CA ASN A 48 -18.16 -8.58 -37.15
C ASN A 48 -19.23 -7.68 -36.56
N ASN A 49 -18.94 -6.39 -36.40
CA ASN A 49 -19.75 -5.29 -36.94
C ASN A 49 -19.15 -3.94 -36.57
N HIS A 50 -18.80 -3.18 -37.60
CA HIS A 50 -18.56 -1.73 -37.56
C HIS A 50 -19.86 -0.95 -37.38
N PRO A 51 -19.81 0.29 -36.83
CA PRO A 51 -20.20 1.41 -37.67
C PRO A 51 -19.16 2.55 -37.69
N GLU A 52 -19.08 3.13 -38.87
CA GLU A 52 -18.37 4.36 -39.23
C GLU A 52 -18.78 5.54 -38.34
N ILE A 53 -17.79 6.29 -37.83
CA ILE A 53 -18.02 7.64 -37.29
C ILE A 53 -17.19 8.61 -38.14
N SER A 54 -17.93 9.49 -38.79
CA SER A 54 -17.45 10.60 -39.62
C SER A 54 -16.63 11.61 -38.78
N LEU A 55 -15.45 11.92 -39.27
CA LEU A 55 -14.62 13.04 -38.81
C LEU A 55 -15.22 14.36 -39.33
N ASN A 56 -15.47 15.26 -38.41
CA ASN A 56 -15.81 16.64 -38.71
C ASN A 56 -14.60 17.55 -38.39
N PRO A 57 -14.15 18.43 -39.30
CA PRO A 57 -12.96 19.24 -39.12
C PRO A 57 -13.31 20.60 -38.52
N LEU A 58 -12.80 20.88 -37.31
CA LEU A 58 -12.70 22.24 -36.75
C LEU A 58 -11.51 22.34 -35.81
N LEU A 59 -10.32 22.48 -36.36
CA LEU A 59 -9.20 23.08 -35.66
C LEU A 59 -9.17 24.54 -36.05
N SER A 60 -9.19 25.46 -35.05
CA SER A 60 -9.12 26.88 -35.25
C SER A 60 -7.73 27.30 -35.80
N GLU A 61 -7.68 28.36 -36.61
CA GLU A 61 -6.45 28.94 -37.18
C GLU A 61 -5.39 29.25 -36.10
N ASP A 62 -5.79 29.57 -34.85
CA ASP A 62 -4.89 29.82 -33.73
C ASP A 62 -4.15 28.55 -33.28
N THR A 63 -4.74 27.38 -33.44
CA THR A 63 -4.12 26.08 -33.06
C THR A 63 -3.08 25.68 -34.14
N MET A 64 -3.34 25.97 -35.42
CA MET A 64 -2.38 25.76 -36.51
C MET A 64 -1.16 26.70 -36.38
N MET A 65 -1.37 27.97 -36.07
CA MET A 65 -0.27 28.92 -35.82
C MET A 65 0.59 28.57 -34.61
N SER A 66 0.03 27.94 -33.58
CA SER A 66 0.79 27.49 -32.42
C SER A 66 1.60 26.23 -32.72
N LEU A 67 1.11 25.34 -33.58
CA LEU A 67 1.86 24.18 -34.08
C LEU A 67 3.03 24.58 -34.97
N GLU A 68 2.82 25.54 -35.90
CA GLU A 68 3.88 26.05 -36.80
C GLU A 68 5.00 26.75 -35.99
N LYS A 69 4.66 27.56 -35.00
CA LYS A 69 5.67 28.17 -34.08
C LYS A 69 6.40 27.13 -33.23
N ALA A 70 5.74 26.06 -32.81
CA ALA A 70 6.36 24.97 -32.07
C ALA A 70 7.33 24.18 -32.96
N VAL A 71 7.00 23.98 -34.23
CA VAL A 71 7.87 23.33 -35.24
C VAL A 71 9.09 24.21 -35.55
N GLU A 72 8.91 25.51 -35.69
CA GLU A 72 9.99 26.45 -35.95
C GLU A 72 10.95 26.61 -34.75
N LEU A 73 10.41 26.61 -33.53
CA LEU A 73 11.22 26.60 -32.31
C LEU A 73 12.00 25.28 -32.13
N ASN A 74 11.42 24.17 -32.53
CA ASN A 74 12.07 22.85 -32.50
C ASN A 74 13.20 22.76 -33.53
N ASN A 75 13.01 23.34 -34.73
CA ASN A 75 14.04 23.39 -35.77
C ASN A 75 15.25 24.23 -35.32
N ASN A 76 15.02 25.40 -34.71
CA ASN A 76 16.09 26.23 -34.18
C ASN A 76 16.85 25.58 -33.02
N ILE A 77 16.19 24.80 -32.20
CA ILE A 77 16.81 24.01 -31.13
C ILE A 77 17.65 22.84 -31.69
N MET A 78 17.19 22.25 -32.82
CA MET A 78 17.93 21.18 -33.52
C MET A 78 19.20 21.73 -34.20
N GLU A 79 19.15 22.89 -34.84
CA GLU A 79 20.33 23.53 -35.45
C GLU A 79 21.44 23.85 -34.43
N LEU A 80 21.05 24.36 -33.26
CA LEU A 80 21.98 24.57 -32.13
C LEU A 80 22.57 23.27 -31.57
N LYS A 81 21.80 22.15 -31.64
CA LYS A 81 22.24 20.83 -31.18
C LYS A 81 23.14 20.14 -32.18
N MET A 82 22.88 20.29 -33.49
CA MET A 82 23.76 19.76 -34.53
C MET A 82 25.16 20.39 -34.52
N THR A 83 25.24 21.66 -34.19
CA THR A 83 26.53 22.37 -34.01
C THR A 83 27.29 21.83 -32.79
N LYS A 84 26.59 21.59 -31.68
CA LYS A 84 27.16 20.96 -30.47
C LYS A 84 27.53 19.47 -30.65
N LEU A 85 26.79 18.75 -31.51
CA LEU A 85 27.13 17.36 -31.83
C LEU A 85 28.44 17.24 -32.63
N LYS A 86 28.65 18.15 -33.63
CA LYS A 86 29.90 18.20 -34.38
C LYS A 86 31.10 18.49 -33.51
N ASP A 87 30.94 19.31 -32.47
CA ASP A 87 32.00 19.61 -31.50
C ASP A 87 32.24 18.48 -30.48
N ASN A 88 31.21 17.75 -30.09
CA ASN A 88 31.32 16.62 -29.14
C ASN A 88 31.89 15.35 -29.80
N VAL A 89 31.59 15.10 -31.05
CA VAL A 89 32.17 13.97 -31.82
C VAL A 89 33.67 14.17 -32.07
N ARG A 90 34.12 15.43 -32.24
CA ARG A 90 35.54 15.77 -32.33
C ARG A 90 36.32 15.62 -31.00
N ASN A 91 35.63 15.69 -29.86
CA ASN A 91 36.24 15.63 -28.51
C ASN A 91 36.06 14.27 -27.79
N SER A 92 35.29 13.34 -28.32
CA SER A 92 35.24 11.96 -27.79
C SER A 92 36.36 11.17 -28.43
N SER A 93 37.54 11.33 -27.89
CA SER A 93 38.68 10.51 -28.19
C SER A 93 38.37 9.04 -27.91
N VAL A 94 38.35 8.27 -29.00
CA VAL A 94 38.85 6.92 -29.16
C VAL A 94 38.83 6.08 -27.89
N SER A 95 37.74 5.42 -27.61
CA SER A 95 37.77 4.14 -26.91
C SER A 95 37.95 3.06 -28.01
N HIS A 96 39.14 2.49 -28.04
CA HIS A 96 39.57 1.51 -29.03
C HIS A 96 38.53 0.36 -29.16
N ARG A 97 37.91 0.21 -30.30
CA ARG A 97 37.48 -1.08 -30.81
C ARG A 97 38.79 -1.84 -31.07
N ASN A 98 39.04 -2.89 -30.32
CA ASN A 98 40.16 -3.82 -30.63
C ASN A 98 39.89 -4.41 -32.02
N SER A 99 40.89 -4.33 -32.88
CA SER A 99 40.96 -4.86 -34.23
C SER A 99 40.23 -6.18 -34.39
N ALA A 100 39.41 -6.24 -35.46
CA ALA A 100 38.82 -7.38 -36.16
C ALA A 100 39.03 -8.74 -35.49
N ASN A 101 38.11 -9.11 -34.63
CA ASN A 101 37.93 -10.50 -34.22
C ASN A 101 36.74 -11.03 -35.03
N GLU A 102 36.91 -12.01 -35.90
CA GLU A 102 35.85 -12.66 -36.71
C GLU A 102 34.69 -13.24 -35.86
N ASN A 103 34.81 -13.19 -34.55
CA ASN A 103 33.83 -13.65 -33.55
C ASN A 103 33.13 -12.51 -32.76
N ASP A 104 33.25 -11.26 -33.18
CA ASP A 104 32.51 -10.17 -32.51
C ASP A 104 31.02 -10.25 -32.86
N PRO A 105 30.11 -10.48 -31.88
CA PRO A 105 28.68 -10.56 -32.14
C PRO A 105 28.08 -9.31 -32.81
N LEU A 106 28.74 -8.15 -32.70
CA LEU A 106 28.27 -6.88 -33.30
C LEU A 106 28.50 -6.85 -34.83
N THR A 107 29.33 -7.71 -35.39
CA THR A 107 29.53 -7.78 -36.83
C THR A 107 28.56 -8.70 -37.56
N LEU A 108 27.81 -9.51 -36.81
CA LEU A 108 26.93 -10.52 -37.37
C LEU A 108 25.60 -9.92 -37.93
N VAL A 109 25.23 -10.47 -39.08
CA VAL A 109 23.91 -10.26 -39.75
C VAL A 109 23.21 -11.60 -39.87
N THR A 110 21.88 -11.60 -39.84
CA THR A 110 21.07 -12.76 -40.23
C THR A 110 20.69 -12.63 -41.68
N MET A 111 21.05 -13.60 -42.52
CA MET A 111 20.70 -13.64 -43.92
C MET A 111 19.66 -14.72 -44.21
N GLY A 112 18.63 -14.36 -45.05
CA GLY A 112 17.62 -15.29 -45.52
C GLY A 112 17.66 -15.38 -47.05
N LYS A 113 17.40 -16.59 -47.57
CA LYS A 113 17.46 -16.88 -49.01
C LYS A 113 16.21 -16.41 -49.78
N ASP A 114 15.08 -16.41 -49.11
CA ASP A 114 13.80 -16.07 -49.71
C ASP A 114 12.85 -15.56 -48.59
N VAL A 115 12.14 -14.46 -48.80
CA VAL A 115 11.19 -13.93 -47.84
C VAL A 115 9.97 -14.85 -47.62
N LYS A 116 9.71 -15.80 -48.53
CA LYS A 116 8.61 -16.77 -48.44
C LYS A 116 8.98 -17.97 -47.54
N ASN A 117 10.27 -18.18 -47.28
CA ASN A 117 10.80 -19.24 -46.44
C ASN A 117 11.59 -18.62 -45.29
N PRO A 118 10.89 -17.99 -44.31
CA PRO A 118 11.52 -17.20 -43.25
C PRO A 118 12.33 -18.00 -42.24
N GLU A 119 12.27 -19.32 -42.25
CA GLU A 119 13.04 -20.27 -41.45
C GLU A 119 14.41 -20.64 -42.00
N LEU A 120 14.67 -20.32 -43.31
CA LEU A 120 15.96 -20.62 -43.94
C LEU A 120 16.94 -19.47 -43.67
N LEU A 121 17.50 -19.44 -42.47
CA LEU A 121 18.41 -18.40 -42.01
C LEU A 121 19.85 -18.91 -41.87
N GLU A 122 20.80 -18.04 -42.18
CA GLU A 122 22.24 -18.25 -41.95
C GLU A 122 22.85 -16.99 -41.33
N TYR A 123 23.94 -17.13 -40.56
CA TYR A 123 24.66 -15.98 -40.04
C TYR A 123 25.92 -15.72 -40.84
N ARG A 124 26.11 -14.43 -41.18
CA ARG A 124 27.28 -13.94 -41.93
C ARG A 124 27.80 -12.67 -41.27
N THR A 125 28.98 -12.24 -41.62
CA THR A 125 29.48 -10.92 -41.21
C THR A 125 28.93 -9.82 -42.08
N LEU A 126 28.83 -8.61 -41.57
CA LEU A 126 28.43 -7.45 -42.33
C LEU A 126 29.35 -7.18 -43.52
N ASP A 127 30.66 -7.36 -43.34
CA ASP A 127 31.68 -7.16 -44.36
C ASP A 127 31.52 -8.14 -45.53
N GLU A 128 31.15 -9.41 -45.27
CA GLU A 128 30.81 -10.35 -46.33
C GLU A 128 29.60 -9.88 -47.16
N ILE A 129 28.57 -9.34 -46.50
CA ILE A 129 27.37 -8.80 -47.21
C ILE A 129 27.74 -7.58 -48.05
N ILE A 130 28.56 -6.69 -47.50
CA ILE A 130 29.04 -5.51 -48.23
C ILE A 130 29.85 -5.91 -49.45
N ASN A 131 30.71 -6.91 -49.30
CA ASN A 131 31.49 -7.46 -50.42
C ASN A 131 30.59 -8.08 -51.49
N ASP A 132 29.52 -8.81 -51.13
CA ASP A 132 28.55 -9.34 -52.11
C ASP A 132 27.84 -8.21 -52.89
N ILE A 133 27.50 -7.11 -52.22
CA ILE A 133 26.88 -5.92 -52.85
C ILE A 133 27.88 -5.27 -53.83
N LYS A 134 29.10 -5.10 -53.43
CA LYS A 134 30.16 -4.45 -54.23
C LYS A 134 30.62 -5.28 -55.40
N SER A 135 30.87 -6.57 -55.21
CA SER A 135 31.39 -7.48 -56.21
C SER A 135 30.45 -7.79 -57.35
N GLY A 136 29.16 -7.57 -57.16
CA GLY A 136 28.14 -7.79 -58.20
C GLY A 136 27.70 -9.25 -58.30
N GLN A 137 27.78 -10.04 -57.23
CA GLN A 137 27.29 -11.43 -57.20
C GLN A 137 25.80 -11.51 -57.68
N HIS A 138 25.00 -10.49 -57.43
CA HIS A 138 23.61 -10.42 -57.80
C HIS A 138 23.31 -9.41 -58.93
N LYS A 139 24.34 -8.88 -59.61
CA LYS A 139 24.23 -7.80 -60.61
C LYS A 139 23.16 -8.06 -61.68
N ALA A 140 23.16 -9.19 -62.32
CA ALA A 140 22.20 -9.50 -63.40
C ALA A 140 20.73 -9.44 -62.93
N LYS A 141 20.44 -9.94 -61.72
CA LYS A 141 19.09 -9.88 -61.14
C LYS A 141 18.69 -8.45 -60.76
N ILE A 142 19.61 -7.69 -60.21
CA ILE A 142 19.38 -6.29 -59.83
C ILE A 142 19.16 -5.41 -61.04
N GLU A 143 19.96 -5.57 -62.10
CA GLU A 143 19.78 -4.82 -63.36
C GLU A 143 18.44 -5.16 -64.02
N THR A 144 18.02 -6.44 -63.97
CA THR A 144 16.68 -6.82 -64.45
C THR A 144 15.58 -6.07 -63.72
N ILE A 145 15.68 -5.99 -62.37
CA ILE A 145 14.70 -5.26 -61.53
C ILE A 145 14.70 -3.76 -61.88
N ARG A 146 15.88 -3.16 -62.00
CA ARG A 146 16.01 -1.73 -62.35
C ARG A 146 15.43 -1.39 -63.70
N ASN A 147 15.52 -2.30 -64.68
CA ASN A 147 15.03 -2.12 -66.03
C ASN A 147 13.55 -2.54 -66.23
N THR A 148 12.92 -3.13 -65.18
CA THR A 148 11.51 -3.54 -65.24
C THR A 148 10.58 -2.37 -64.96
N ALA A 149 9.81 -1.92 -65.96
CA ALA A 149 8.89 -0.80 -65.82
C ALA A 149 7.61 -1.15 -65.04
N ASN A 150 7.15 -2.42 -65.15
CA ASN A 150 5.93 -2.86 -64.47
C ASN A 150 6.17 -3.04 -63.00
N VAL A 151 5.40 -2.32 -62.18
CA VAL A 151 5.55 -2.27 -60.69
C VAL A 151 5.32 -3.62 -60.03
N GLU A 152 4.29 -4.38 -60.48
CA GLU A 152 3.94 -5.67 -59.91
C GLU A 152 4.99 -6.73 -60.22
N GLU A 153 5.46 -6.75 -61.45
CA GLU A 153 6.52 -7.65 -61.90
C GLU A 153 7.84 -7.34 -61.16
N ARG A 154 8.18 -6.06 -61.04
CA ARG A 154 9.34 -5.60 -60.28
C ARG A 154 9.29 -6.04 -58.79
N LYS A 155 8.12 -5.87 -58.11
CA LYS A 155 7.92 -6.39 -56.76
C LYS A 155 8.11 -7.90 -56.68
N ALA A 156 7.53 -8.64 -57.65
CA ALA A 156 7.67 -10.09 -57.69
C ALA A 156 9.14 -10.55 -57.92
N LEU A 157 9.93 -9.79 -58.65
CA LEU A 157 11.35 -10.03 -58.82
C LEU A 157 12.15 -9.69 -57.56
N LYS A 158 11.85 -8.57 -56.92
CA LYS A 158 12.49 -8.13 -55.62
C LYS A 158 12.31 -9.19 -54.54
N THR A 159 11.12 -9.81 -54.44
CA THR A 159 10.84 -10.84 -53.40
C THR A 159 11.63 -12.15 -53.58
N LYS A 160 12.25 -12.37 -54.73
CA LYS A 160 13.11 -13.52 -55.00
C LYS A 160 14.60 -13.27 -54.67
N LEU A 161 14.95 -12.06 -54.24
CA LEU A 161 16.30 -11.74 -53.79
C LEU A 161 16.56 -12.29 -52.39
N PRO A 162 17.77 -12.68 -52.09
CA PRO A 162 18.20 -12.84 -50.71
C PRO A 162 18.06 -11.53 -49.94
N TYR A 163 17.88 -11.64 -48.64
CA TYR A 163 17.78 -10.48 -47.74
C TYR A 163 18.65 -10.66 -46.54
N PHE A 164 18.98 -9.59 -45.87
CA PHE A 164 19.68 -9.60 -44.60
C PHE A 164 19.05 -8.65 -43.58
N ILE A 165 19.39 -8.89 -42.29
CA ILE A 165 18.96 -8.08 -41.16
C ILE A 165 20.18 -7.87 -40.27
N TYR A 166 20.49 -6.65 -39.90
CA TYR A 166 21.69 -6.35 -39.11
C TYR A 166 21.45 -6.64 -37.65
N GLY A 167 21.49 -7.90 -37.33
CA GLY A 167 21.23 -8.44 -35.98
C GLY A 167 21.11 -9.97 -36.01
N ILE A 168 20.81 -10.54 -34.87
CA ILE A 168 20.67 -11.99 -34.67
C ILE A 168 19.19 -12.33 -34.48
N ILE A 169 18.64 -13.11 -35.43
CA ILE A 169 17.31 -13.69 -35.38
C ILE A 169 17.43 -15.20 -35.26
N GLN A 170 16.75 -15.79 -34.31
CA GLN A 170 16.77 -17.24 -34.08
C GLN A 170 15.59 -17.92 -34.80
N ASP A 171 15.82 -19.13 -35.30
CA ASP A 171 14.83 -20.06 -35.88
C ASP A 171 14.08 -19.53 -37.11
N ARG A 172 13.34 -18.43 -36.99
CA ARG A 172 12.50 -17.90 -38.05
C ARG A 172 12.45 -16.38 -38.01
N ARG A 173 12.46 -15.72 -39.18
CA ARG A 173 12.31 -14.26 -39.25
C ARG A 173 10.96 -13.82 -38.73
N SER A 174 10.93 -13.26 -37.54
CA SER A 174 9.78 -12.58 -36.93
C SER A 174 10.27 -11.67 -35.82
N ASP A 175 9.49 -10.66 -35.47
CA ASP A 175 9.83 -9.73 -34.38
C ASP A 175 10.02 -10.44 -33.02
N GLY A 176 9.27 -11.50 -32.76
CA GLY A 176 9.40 -12.29 -31.53
C GLY A 176 10.66 -13.13 -31.42
N ASN A 177 11.35 -13.37 -32.54
CA ASN A 177 12.55 -14.20 -32.62
C ASN A 177 13.84 -13.38 -32.71
N VAL A 178 13.75 -12.05 -32.69
CA VAL A 178 14.94 -11.19 -32.64
C VAL A 178 15.56 -11.32 -31.26
N ARG A 179 16.86 -11.66 -31.24
CA ARG A 179 17.67 -11.74 -30.02
C ARG A 179 18.37 -10.43 -29.73
N GLN A 180 18.96 -9.85 -30.77
CA GLN A 180 19.61 -8.55 -30.72
C GLN A 180 19.69 -7.91 -32.10
N MET A 181 19.71 -6.57 -32.11
CA MET A 181 20.05 -5.79 -33.30
C MET A 181 21.41 -5.13 -33.08
N ASN A 182 22.24 -5.21 -34.11
CA ASN A 182 23.62 -4.71 -34.09
C ASN A 182 23.75 -3.33 -34.78
N GLY A 183 22.69 -2.89 -35.43
CA GLY A 183 22.60 -1.60 -36.11
C GLY A 183 21.26 -1.41 -36.79
N LEU A 184 21.12 -0.26 -37.48
CA LEU A 184 19.99 0.08 -38.29
C LEU A 184 20.33 -0.13 -39.79
N ILE A 185 19.31 -0.49 -40.57
CA ILE A 185 19.31 -0.38 -42.02
C ILE A 185 18.13 0.51 -42.34
N ILE A 186 18.40 1.70 -42.85
CA ILE A 186 17.37 2.69 -43.19
C ILE A 186 17.17 2.70 -44.72
N ASP A 187 15.94 2.56 -45.14
CA ASP A 187 15.54 2.57 -46.57
C ASP A 187 14.95 3.93 -46.92
N ILE A 188 15.41 4.50 -48.03
CA ILE A 188 14.98 5.81 -48.47
C ILE A 188 14.60 5.62 -49.97
N ASP A 189 13.32 5.52 -50.26
CA ASP A 189 12.80 5.38 -51.60
C ASP A 189 12.51 6.77 -52.23
N ASP A 190 12.31 6.82 -53.52
CA ASP A 190 11.96 8.00 -54.30
C ASP A 190 12.93 9.20 -54.21
N VAL A 191 14.23 8.91 -54.06
CA VAL A 191 15.29 9.96 -54.06
C VAL A 191 15.45 10.51 -55.48
N ALA A 192 15.43 11.82 -55.64
CA ALA A 192 15.44 12.49 -56.96
C ALA A 192 16.76 12.27 -57.70
N ASP A 193 17.89 12.39 -57.02
CA ASP A 193 19.25 12.05 -57.51
C ASP A 193 19.95 11.18 -56.51
N ILE A 194 20.22 9.94 -56.89
CA ILE A 194 20.79 8.92 -55.96
C ILE A 194 22.25 9.26 -55.64
N GLU A 195 23.03 9.77 -56.58
CA GLU A 195 24.44 10.01 -56.34
C GLU A 195 24.64 11.30 -55.50
N GLU A 196 23.80 12.33 -55.71
CA GLU A 196 23.79 13.50 -54.87
C GLU A 196 23.30 13.15 -53.46
N GLY A 197 22.20 12.40 -53.32
CA GLY A 197 21.70 11.96 -52.01
C GLY A 197 22.69 11.05 -51.24
N LYS A 198 23.43 10.16 -51.91
CA LYS A 198 24.51 9.39 -51.29
C LYS A 198 25.59 10.33 -50.69
N LYS A 199 25.98 11.34 -51.44
CA LYS A 199 27.02 12.30 -51.03
C LYS A 199 26.54 13.19 -49.85
N GLU A 200 25.28 13.61 -49.88
CA GLU A 200 24.71 14.36 -48.73
C GLU A 200 24.66 13.53 -47.47
N LEU A 201 24.32 12.24 -47.60
CA LEU A 201 24.28 11.29 -46.46
C LEU A 201 25.67 10.97 -45.88
N GLU A 202 26.79 11.23 -46.57
CA GLU A 202 28.13 11.16 -46.01
C GLU A 202 28.33 12.14 -44.82
N ALA A 203 27.52 13.20 -44.76
CA ALA A 203 27.53 14.15 -43.63
C ALA A 203 26.88 13.57 -42.36
N LEU A 204 26.23 12.42 -42.43
CA LEU A 204 25.62 11.76 -41.23
C LEU A 204 26.71 11.10 -40.41
N PRO A 205 27.02 11.56 -39.19
CA PRO A 205 28.20 11.09 -38.44
C PRO A 205 28.18 9.61 -38.06
N CYS A 206 27.02 8.97 -38.03
CA CYS A 206 26.83 7.58 -37.64
C CYS A 206 26.64 6.62 -38.83
N ALA A 207 26.56 7.11 -40.04
CA ALA A 207 26.41 6.28 -41.24
C ALA A 207 27.77 5.62 -41.54
N ARG A 208 27.79 4.29 -41.70
CA ARG A 208 29.01 3.56 -42.07
C ARG A 208 28.99 3.20 -43.53
N TYR A 209 27.90 2.59 -44.03
CA TYR A 209 27.75 2.20 -45.43
C TYR A 209 26.51 2.88 -46.04
N ILE A 210 26.73 3.42 -47.26
CA ILE A 210 25.68 4.06 -48.06
C ILE A 210 25.70 3.45 -49.45
N PHE A 211 24.59 2.88 -49.90
CA PHE A 211 24.53 2.19 -51.20
C PHE A 211 23.15 2.31 -51.85
N ARG A 212 23.13 2.14 -53.18
CA ARG A 212 21.92 2.16 -53.99
C ARG A 212 21.05 0.93 -53.70
N SER A 213 19.78 1.13 -53.49
CA SER A 213 18.80 0.06 -53.31
C SER A 213 18.61 -0.81 -54.59
N PRO A 214 17.92 -1.97 -54.49
CA PRO A 214 17.63 -2.79 -55.70
C PRO A 214 16.87 -2.06 -56.79
N TYR A 215 16.25 -0.91 -56.52
CA TYR A 215 15.56 -0.11 -57.49
C TYR A 215 15.98 1.37 -57.47
N ASN A 216 15.13 2.27 -56.99
CA ASN A 216 15.35 3.73 -57.10
C ASN A 216 15.36 4.36 -55.69
N GLY A 217 16.27 3.96 -54.84
CA GLY A 217 16.40 4.45 -53.50
C GLY A 217 17.80 4.26 -52.97
N ILE A 218 18.04 4.74 -51.77
CA ILE A 218 19.32 4.66 -51.03
C ILE A 218 19.11 3.84 -49.74
N LYS A 219 20.09 3.05 -49.36
CA LYS A 219 20.13 2.36 -48.08
C LYS A 219 21.32 2.83 -47.28
N VAL A 220 21.07 3.08 -46.00
CA VAL A 220 22.11 3.51 -45.06
C VAL A 220 22.23 2.46 -43.96
N ILE A 221 23.42 1.97 -43.69
CA ILE A 221 23.73 1.06 -42.59
C ILE A 221 24.44 1.87 -41.49
N ILE A 222 23.88 1.80 -40.29
CA ILE A 222 24.32 2.51 -39.12
C ILE A 222 24.61 1.48 -38.00
N PRO A 223 25.88 1.13 -37.75
CA PRO A 223 26.25 0.23 -36.67
C PRO A 223 25.96 0.84 -35.30
N PHE A 224 25.70 0.01 -34.29
CA PHE A 224 25.63 0.41 -32.89
C PHE A 224 26.95 0.16 -32.17
N ASN A 225 27.20 0.92 -31.10
CA ASN A 225 28.32 0.69 -30.19
C ASN A 225 28.09 -0.51 -29.25
N ARG A 226 26.85 -0.96 -29.11
CA ARG A 226 26.41 -2.13 -28.31
C ARG A 226 25.15 -2.76 -28.88
N PRO A 227 24.89 -4.06 -28.62
CA PRO A 227 23.67 -4.69 -29.11
C PRO A 227 22.43 -4.12 -28.43
N VAL A 228 21.34 -3.98 -29.20
CA VAL A 228 20.01 -3.57 -28.73
C VAL A 228 19.09 -4.79 -28.69
N THR A 229 18.51 -5.07 -27.52
CA THR A 229 17.75 -6.31 -27.26
C THR A 229 16.26 -6.08 -27.03
N ASP A 230 15.78 -4.86 -27.21
CA ASP A 230 14.35 -4.52 -27.13
C ASP A 230 13.89 -3.61 -28.27
N LYS A 231 12.65 -3.84 -28.72
CA LYS A 231 12.07 -3.17 -29.88
C LYS A 231 11.90 -1.66 -29.67
N ASP A 232 11.51 -1.24 -28.48
CA ASP A 232 11.19 0.16 -28.22
C ASP A 232 12.46 1.02 -28.27
N THR A 233 13.57 0.52 -27.73
CA THR A 233 14.89 1.14 -27.86
C THR A 233 15.30 1.20 -29.34
N TYR A 234 15.16 0.10 -30.09
CA TYR A 234 15.48 0.07 -31.53
C TYR A 234 14.68 1.12 -32.31
N MET A 235 13.37 1.19 -32.11
CA MET A 235 12.51 2.15 -32.79
C MET A 235 12.81 3.62 -32.41
N THR A 236 13.22 3.87 -31.17
CA THR A 236 13.66 5.19 -30.71
C THR A 236 14.92 5.63 -31.48
N LEU A 237 15.92 4.74 -31.63
CA LEU A 237 17.14 5.00 -32.37
C LEU A 237 16.85 5.20 -33.87
N TRP A 238 15.97 4.37 -34.44
CA TRP A 238 15.52 4.52 -35.82
C TRP A 238 14.89 5.89 -36.06
N LYS A 239 13.95 6.29 -35.22
CA LYS A 239 13.28 7.59 -35.31
C LYS A 239 14.27 8.77 -35.25
N TYR A 240 15.26 8.68 -34.35
CA TYR A 240 16.32 9.69 -34.29
C TYR A 240 17.09 9.80 -35.60
N CYS A 241 17.53 8.67 -36.18
CA CYS A 241 18.27 8.66 -37.45
C CYS A 241 17.40 9.10 -38.62
N ALA A 242 16.12 8.69 -38.67
CA ALA A 242 15.20 9.08 -39.74
C ALA A 242 14.97 10.60 -39.77
N LEU A 243 14.81 11.25 -38.62
CA LEU A 243 14.70 12.70 -38.55
C LEU A 243 15.96 13.39 -39.06
N ASN A 244 17.15 12.92 -38.67
CA ASN A 244 18.42 13.50 -39.12
C ASN A 244 18.61 13.30 -40.65
N ILE A 245 18.24 12.14 -41.21
CA ILE A 245 18.30 11.86 -42.65
C ILE A 245 17.33 12.78 -43.39
N ARG A 246 16.10 12.89 -42.93
CA ARG A 246 15.11 13.81 -43.54
C ARG A 246 15.63 15.26 -43.60
N ASP A 247 16.26 15.71 -42.49
CA ASP A 247 16.78 17.09 -42.43
C ASP A 247 18.00 17.32 -43.33
N LEU A 248 18.73 16.24 -43.73
CA LEU A 248 19.86 16.29 -44.61
C LEU A 248 19.45 16.31 -46.10
N ILE A 249 18.56 15.39 -46.51
CA ILE A 249 18.24 15.15 -47.91
C ILE A 249 16.80 15.54 -48.29
N GLY A 250 16.01 16.08 -47.36
CA GLY A 250 14.62 16.51 -47.63
C GLY A 250 13.63 15.38 -47.91
N THR A 251 14.03 14.11 -47.82
CA THR A 251 13.19 12.93 -48.08
C THR A 251 12.98 12.14 -46.82
N GLU A 252 11.72 11.79 -46.52
CA GLU A 252 11.35 10.98 -45.37
C GLU A 252 11.77 9.50 -45.58
N PRO A 253 12.54 8.88 -44.71
CA PRO A 253 12.81 7.45 -44.78
C PRO A 253 11.55 6.60 -44.55
N ASP A 254 11.51 5.41 -45.14
CA ASP A 254 10.40 4.48 -44.99
C ASP A 254 10.28 3.93 -43.60
N ASP A 255 9.11 4.05 -42.98
CA ASP A 255 8.82 3.48 -41.67
C ASP A 255 9.00 1.95 -41.67
N PRO A 256 9.76 1.37 -40.76
CA PRO A 256 9.94 -0.07 -40.69
C PRO A 256 8.66 -0.77 -40.23
N SER A 257 8.26 -1.82 -40.94
CA SER A 257 7.11 -2.65 -40.58
C SER A 257 7.32 -3.41 -39.23
N GLY A 258 8.54 -3.45 -38.77
CA GLY A 258 9.01 -4.09 -37.53
C GLY A 258 10.51 -4.11 -37.47
N TRP A 259 11.07 -4.48 -36.30
CA TRP A 259 12.53 -4.52 -36.13
C TRP A 259 13.20 -5.75 -36.77
N SER A 260 12.42 -6.70 -37.30
CA SER A 260 12.87 -7.82 -38.16
C SER A 260 12.68 -7.54 -39.64
N GLN A 261 12.63 -6.26 -40.05
CA GLN A 261 12.44 -5.88 -41.44
C GLN A 261 13.58 -6.39 -42.34
N ALA A 262 13.23 -7.02 -43.50
CA ALA A 262 14.18 -7.56 -44.43
C ALA A 262 14.79 -6.47 -45.30
N CYS A 263 16.10 -6.37 -45.36
CA CYS A 263 16.81 -5.58 -46.33
C CYS A 263 17.25 -6.47 -47.49
N PHE A 264 16.68 -6.29 -48.69
CA PHE A 264 17.08 -7.07 -49.85
C PHE A 264 18.49 -6.72 -50.30
N ILE A 265 19.24 -7.75 -50.73
CA ILE A 265 20.59 -7.59 -51.28
C ILE A 265 20.53 -6.69 -52.48
N SER A 266 21.58 -5.91 -52.75
CA SER A 266 21.65 -4.98 -53.88
C SER A 266 22.92 -5.21 -54.71
N TYR A 267 23.14 -4.33 -55.67
CA TYR A 267 24.39 -4.18 -56.39
C TYR A 267 24.73 -2.70 -56.49
N ASP A 268 25.89 -2.33 -55.92
CA ASP A 268 26.45 -1.00 -55.99
C ASP A 268 27.99 -1.10 -55.90
N PRO A 269 28.71 -0.97 -57.06
CA PRO A 269 30.16 -1.00 -57.05
C PRO A 269 30.82 0.19 -56.35
N ASP A 270 30.06 1.30 -56.27
CA ASP A 270 30.47 2.58 -55.68
C ASP A 270 29.84 2.80 -54.27
N ILE A 271 29.73 1.71 -53.51
CA ILE A 271 29.27 1.76 -52.14
C ILE A 271 30.17 2.65 -51.29
N GLY A 272 29.59 3.63 -50.64
CA GLY A 272 30.31 4.48 -49.67
C GLY A 272 30.64 3.70 -48.40
N ASP A 273 31.91 3.68 -48.01
CA ASP A 273 32.39 3.15 -46.71
C ASP A 273 33.07 4.29 -45.98
N LEU A 274 32.45 4.79 -44.88
CA LEU A 274 32.87 5.98 -44.17
C LEU A 274 33.86 5.63 -43.01
N GLY A 275 34.10 4.31 -42.79
CA GLY A 275 35.08 3.85 -41.76
C GLY A 275 34.42 3.34 -40.48
N GLU A 276 35.22 2.60 -39.72
CA GLU A 276 34.75 1.94 -38.46
C GLU A 276 34.44 2.87 -37.33
N GLU A 277 34.93 4.10 -37.37
CA GLU A 277 34.60 5.16 -36.42
C GLU A 277 33.19 5.69 -36.54
N HIS A 278 32.48 5.37 -37.65
CA HIS A 278 31.10 5.75 -37.90
C HIS A 278 30.13 4.73 -37.33
N PHE A 279 29.58 5.02 -36.14
CA PHE A 279 28.56 4.23 -35.46
C PHE A 279 27.66 5.13 -34.62
N LEU A 280 26.48 4.62 -34.27
CA LEU A 280 25.53 5.29 -33.36
C LEU A 280 25.83 4.88 -31.92
N ASN A 281 26.08 5.88 -31.08
CA ASN A 281 26.17 5.66 -29.63
C ASN A 281 24.77 5.57 -29.03
N VAL A 282 24.39 4.38 -28.63
CA VAL A 282 23.03 4.05 -28.16
C VAL A 282 22.67 4.90 -26.94
N GLU A 283 23.58 5.00 -25.94
CA GLU A 283 23.34 5.76 -24.72
C GLU A 283 23.14 7.25 -25.00
N ASP A 284 24.09 7.85 -25.73
CA ASP A 284 24.07 9.28 -26.00
C ASP A 284 22.81 9.67 -26.82
N THR A 285 22.45 8.84 -27.78
CA THR A 285 21.24 9.05 -28.60
C THR A 285 19.96 9.02 -27.77
N ILE A 286 19.81 8.00 -26.89
CA ILE A 286 18.62 7.93 -26.03
C ILE A 286 18.59 9.09 -25.05
N LEU A 287 19.74 9.45 -24.44
CA LEU A 287 19.81 10.59 -23.54
C LEU A 287 19.41 11.91 -24.23
N ILE A 288 19.80 12.10 -25.50
CA ILE A 288 19.38 13.26 -26.31
C ILE A 288 17.86 13.24 -26.54
N MET A 289 17.31 12.09 -26.94
CA MET A 289 15.87 11.95 -27.16
C MET A 289 15.06 12.23 -25.89
N LEU A 290 15.52 11.74 -24.73
CA LEU A 290 14.87 11.98 -23.44
C LEU A 290 14.88 13.46 -22.98
N GLN A 291 15.79 14.28 -23.52
CA GLN A 291 15.77 15.73 -23.27
C GLN A 291 14.68 16.47 -24.05
N THR A 292 14.29 15.92 -25.19
CA THR A 292 13.38 16.57 -26.16
C THR A 292 11.94 16.10 -26.05
N GLU A 293 11.64 15.09 -25.24
CA GLU A 293 10.28 14.58 -25.04
C GLU A 293 9.40 15.64 -24.34
N GLU A 294 8.30 16.01 -24.99
CA GLU A 294 7.32 16.94 -24.46
C GLU A 294 6.42 16.33 -23.39
N LYS A 295 5.83 17.21 -22.58
CA LYS A 295 4.92 16.84 -21.47
C LYS A 295 3.74 15.99 -21.96
N SER A 296 3.78 14.68 -21.80
CA SER A 296 2.60 13.84 -21.98
C SER A 296 2.01 13.27 -20.68
N GLU A 297 2.60 13.50 -19.50
CA GLU A 297 2.14 12.81 -18.29
C GLU A 297 2.20 13.64 -17.00
N SER A 298 1.30 14.65 -16.90
CA SER A 298 1.07 15.40 -15.64
C SER A 298 0.40 14.57 -14.50
N SER A 299 -0.03 13.34 -14.78
CA SER A 299 -0.75 12.51 -13.81
C SER A 299 0.15 11.76 -12.82
N HIS A 300 1.44 11.58 -13.13
CA HIS A 300 2.38 10.84 -12.27
C HIS A 300 3.07 11.72 -11.23
N GLU A 301 3.28 13.00 -11.51
CA GLU A 301 3.79 13.97 -10.52
C GLU A 301 2.89 14.09 -9.27
N GLN A 302 1.56 14.05 -9.46
CA GLN A 302 0.61 14.18 -8.35
C GLN A 302 0.63 13.00 -7.37
N LYS A 303 1.06 11.81 -7.81
CA LYS A 303 1.15 10.63 -6.92
C LYS A 303 2.41 10.61 -6.05
N CYS A 304 3.48 11.29 -6.46
CA CYS A 304 4.74 11.30 -5.71
C CYS A 304 4.76 12.31 -4.56
N ASN A 305 3.98 13.38 -4.65
CA ASN A 305 3.80 14.35 -3.55
C ASN A 305 3.07 13.76 -2.32
N GLN A 306 2.78 12.45 -2.33
CA GLN A 306 2.13 11.74 -1.21
C GLN A 306 3.11 11.12 -0.21
N TYR A 307 4.41 11.05 -0.56
CA TYR A 307 5.43 10.40 0.25
C TYR A 307 6.32 11.42 0.94
N SER A 308 6.70 11.16 2.19
CA SER A 308 7.77 11.90 2.86
C SER A 308 9.11 11.67 2.14
N GLN A 309 10.11 12.50 2.42
CA GLN A 309 11.44 12.34 1.83
C GLN A 309 12.05 10.97 2.17
N GLU A 310 11.91 10.52 3.41
CA GLU A 310 12.41 9.22 3.87
C GLU A 310 11.69 8.06 3.17
N GLU A 311 10.38 8.13 3.04
CA GLU A 311 9.60 7.14 2.30
C GLU A 311 9.98 7.08 0.83
N THR A 312 10.24 8.24 0.21
CA THR A 312 10.66 8.31 -1.19
C THR A 312 12.01 7.65 -1.37
N ILE A 313 12.95 7.85 -0.44
CA ILE A 313 14.26 7.17 -0.44
C ILE A 313 14.07 5.65 -0.30
N ASN A 314 13.31 5.19 0.71
CA ASN A 314 13.07 3.77 0.94
C ASN A 314 12.34 3.10 -0.24
N ASN A 315 11.36 3.76 -0.81
CA ASN A 315 10.66 3.29 -2.00
C ASN A 315 11.58 3.24 -3.22
N SER A 316 12.51 4.20 -3.38
CA SER A 316 13.47 4.19 -4.49
C SER A 316 14.44 3.04 -4.37
N ILE A 317 14.93 2.73 -3.17
CA ILE A 317 15.78 1.57 -2.89
C ILE A 317 15.04 0.28 -3.25
N SER A 318 13.83 0.09 -2.74
CA SER A 318 13.03 -1.10 -3.02
C SER A 318 12.65 -1.25 -4.50
N ALA A 319 12.39 -0.14 -5.20
CA ALA A 319 12.08 -0.16 -6.62
C ALA A 319 13.31 -0.59 -7.45
N VAL A 320 14.49 -0.08 -7.11
CA VAL A 320 15.75 -0.45 -7.78
C VAL A 320 16.13 -1.91 -7.47
N GLU A 321 16.03 -2.36 -6.22
CA GLU A 321 16.24 -3.77 -5.86
C GLU A 321 15.32 -4.71 -6.66
N HIS A 322 14.07 -4.32 -6.86
CA HIS A 322 13.14 -5.09 -7.66
C HIS A 322 13.52 -5.13 -9.16
N LEU A 323 13.92 -3.99 -9.71
CA LEU A 323 14.31 -3.86 -11.11
C LEU A 323 15.67 -4.53 -11.40
N SER A 324 16.62 -4.48 -10.45
CA SER A 324 17.95 -5.09 -10.60
C SER A 324 17.94 -6.61 -10.76
N GLN A 325 16.82 -7.27 -10.47
CA GLN A 325 16.65 -8.72 -10.68
C GLN A 325 15.92 -9.06 -12.01
N ARG A 326 15.62 -8.07 -12.84
CA ARG A 326 14.76 -8.22 -14.02
C ARG A 326 15.39 -7.72 -15.30
N LYS A 327 14.95 -8.30 -16.43
CA LYS A 327 15.26 -7.75 -17.74
C LYS A 327 14.33 -6.57 -18.00
N ILE A 328 14.89 -5.38 -18.09
CA ILE A 328 14.19 -4.13 -18.36
C ILE A 328 14.63 -3.55 -19.70
N LYS A 329 13.77 -2.74 -20.33
CA LYS A 329 14.12 -2.06 -21.59
C LYS A 329 15.23 -1.04 -21.31
N TYR A 330 16.17 -0.95 -22.23
CA TYR A 330 17.36 -0.10 -22.05
C TYR A 330 16.97 1.39 -21.85
N ARG A 331 15.99 1.87 -22.62
CA ARG A 331 15.46 3.23 -22.45
C ARG A 331 14.86 3.47 -21.06
N ASP A 332 14.08 2.52 -20.54
CA ASP A 332 13.47 2.61 -19.21
C ASP A 332 14.55 2.59 -18.12
N TRP A 333 15.59 1.80 -18.30
CA TRP A 333 16.71 1.75 -17.38
C TRP A 333 17.45 3.11 -17.29
N LEU A 334 17.71 3.79 -18.43
CA LEU A 334 18.28 5.14 -18.43
C LEU A 334 17.35 6.16 -17.77
N ARG A 335 16.03 6.06 -17.98
CA ARG A 335 15.03 6.91 -17.30
C ARG A 335 15.05 6.72 -15.80
N CYS A 336 15.27 5.50 -15.30
CA CYS A 336 15.46 5.25 -13.88
C CYS A 336 16.70 5.99 -13.35
N GLY A 337 17.83 5.91 -14.05
CA GLY A 337 19.05 6.62 -13.67
C GLY A 337 18.87 8.14 -13.59
N ILE A 338 18.20 8.71 -14.58
CA ILE A 338 17.88 10.15 -14.59
C ILE A 338 16.95 10.52 -13.42
N ALA A 339 15.92 9.72 -13.16
CA ALA A 339 14.97 9.96 -12.07
C ALA A 339 15.68 9.94 -10.69
N ILE A 340 16.59 8.98 -10.48
CA ILE A 340 17.41 8.87 -9.28
C ILE A 340 18.33 10.11 -9.17
N TYR A 341 19.05 10.45 -10.25
CA TYR A 341 19.96 11.57 -10.26
C TYR A 341 19.25 12.88 -9.89
N ASN A 342 18.14 13.20 -10.55
CA ASN A 342 17.39 14.44 -10.32
C ASN A 342 16.91 14.53 -8.87
N TYR A 343 16.26 13.50 -8.36
CA TYR A 343 15.72 13.50 -7.00
C TYR A 343 16.82 13.64 -5.93
N TYR A 344 17.86 12.80 -6.00
CA TYR A 344 18.91 12.82 -4.99
C TYR A 344 19.78 14.07 -5.05
N LYS A 345 19.88 14.70 -6.22
CA LYS A 345 20.48 16.04 -6.37
C LYS A 345 19.67 17.11 -5.65
N ASP A 346 18.34 17.10 -5.82
CA ASP A 346 17.44 18.10 -5.25
C ASP A 346 17.40 18.03 -3.72
N ILE A 347 17.53 16.84 -3.14
CA ILE A 347 17.59 16.68 -1.67
C ILE A 347 19.01 16.75 -1.10
N GLY A 348 20.04 17.06 -1.89
CA GLY A 348 21.43 17.19 -1.45
C GLY A 348 22.12 15.89 -1.06
N LYS A 349 21.66 14.72 -1.54
CA LYS A 349 22.16 13.36 -1.21
C LYS A 349 22.72 12.63 -2.44
N LEU A 350 23.42 13.33 -3.30
CA LEU A 350 23.84 12.81 -4.62
C LEU A 350 24.69 11.52 -4.53
N ASP A 351 25.53 11.39 -3.50
CA ASP A 351 26.36 10.18 -3.30
C ASP A 351 25.52 8.95 -2.96
N GLU A 352 24.44 9.12 -2.18
CA GLU A 352 23.48 8.04 -1.91
C GLU A 352 22.77 7.63 -3.22
N GLY A 353 22.39 8.60 -4.05
CA GLY A 353 21.80 8.36 -5.36
C GLY A 353 22.74 7.63 -6.32
N LYS A 354 24.02 7.99 -6.34
CA LYS A 354 25.05 7.29 -7.13
C LYS A 354 25.20 5.84 -6.69
N THR A 355 25.26 5.61 -5.38
CA THR A 355 25.34 4.24 -4.81
C THR A 355 24.14 3.40 -5.22
N LEU A 356 22.94 3.99 -5.16
CA LEU A 356 21.71 3.32 -5.58
C LEU A 356 21.72 2.99 -7.09
N TRP A 357 22.24 3.88 -7.93
CA TRP A 357 22.39 3.62 -9.36
C TRP A 357 23.37 2.48 -9.64
N LEU A 358 24.50 2.44 -8.94
CA LEU A 358 25.51 1.40 -9.11
C LEU A 358 25.01 0.00 -8.72
N SER A 359 23.97 -0.12 -7.88
CA SER A 359 23.38 -1.41 -7.54
C SER A 359 22.71 -2.14 -8.73
N PHE A 360 22.52 -1.44 -9.87
CA PHE A 360 22.10 -2.10 -11.11
C PHE A 360 23.19 -2.99 -11.73
N ALA A 361 24.47 -2.85 -11.34
CA ALA A 361 25.56 -3.74 -11.80
C ALA A 361 25.33 -5.21 -11.41
N ASP A 362 24.58 -5.45 -10.34
CA ASP A 362 24.28 -6.80 -9.85
C ASP A 362 23.17 -7.51 -10.66
N ASN A 363 22.65 -6.89 -11.73
CA ASN A 363 21.59 -7.48 -12.52
C ASN A 363 22.08 -8.66 -13.37
N PRO A 364 21.62 -9.88 -13.12
CA PRO A 364 22.09 -11.09 -13.83
C PRO A 364 21.72 -11.11 -15.32
N ASN A 365 20.85 -10.22 -15.79
CA ASN A 365 20.44 -10.13 -17.20
C ASN A 365 21.35 -9.24 -18.04
N TYR A 366 22.29 -8.52 -17.42
CA TYR A 366 23.22 -7.58 -18.07
C TYR A 366 24.63 -7.79 -17.57
N GLN A 367 25.60 -7.32 -18.36
CA GLN A 367 27.03 -7.45 -18.05
C GLN A 367 27.71 -6.08 -17.86
N ASP A 368 26.91 -5.06 -17.54
CA ASP A 368 27.44 -3.71 -17.32
C ASP A 368 28.26 -3.70 -16.01
N THR A 369 29.48 -3.17 -16.10
CA THR A 369 30.36 -3.05 -14.95
C THR A 369 30.10 -1.74 -14.19
N ASP A 370 30.52 -1.66 -12.93
CA ASP A 370 30.46 -0.41 -12.15
C ASP A 370 31.06 0.77 -12.90
N ARG A 371 32.18 0.56 -13.62
CA ARG A 371 32.84 1.59 -14.41
C ARG A 371 31.98 2.12 -15.57
N GLU A 372 31.18 1.25 -16.19
CA GLU A 372 30.26 1.66 -17.26
C GLU A 372 29.08 2.44 -16.69
N LEU A 373 28.53 1.98 -15.57
CA LEU A 373 27.47 2.70 -14.85
C LEU A 373 27.94 4.08 -14.36
N GLU A 374 29.18 4.20 -13.87
CA GLU A 374 29.77 5.49 -13.49
C GLU A 374 29.86 6.46 -14.67
N LYS A 375 30.31 5.98 -15.83
CA LYS A 375 30.36 6.80 -17.06
C LYS A 375 28.97 7.31 -17.47
N ILE A 376 27.95 6.45 -17.38
CA ILE A 376 26.56 6.85 -17.69
C ILE A 376 26.06 7.86 -16.67
N TRP A 377 26.34 7.68 -15.38
CA TRP A 377 26.01 8.66 -14.34
C TRP A 377 26.64 10.04 -14.60
N GLU A 378 27.91 10.06 -15.03
CA GLU A 378 28.57 11.31 -15.41
C GLU A 378 27.95 11.96 -16.67
N LYS A 379 27.47 11.16 -17.62
CA LYS A 379 26.74 11.66 -18.80
C LYS A 379 25.39 12.26 -18.40
N ILE A 380 24.65 11.60 -17.50
CA ILE A 380 23.41 12.13 -16.95
C ILE A 380 23.65 13.46 -16.25
N ALA A 381 24.71 13.56 -15.45
CA ALA A 381 25.07 14.76 -14.69
C ALA A 381 25.37 16.00 -15.56
N LYS A 382 25.83 15.81 -16.79
CA LYS A 382 26.17 16.91 -17.73
C LYS A 382 24.93 17.56 -18.38
N ASN A 383 23.76 16.96 -18.24
CA ASN A 383 22.55 17.36 -18.96
C ASN A 383 21.40 17.64 -17.99
N THR A 384 20.34 18.30 -18.48
CA THR A 384 19.15 18.60 -17.71
C THR A 384 17.95 17.87 -18.31
N TYR A 385 17.19 17.17 -17.48
CA TYR A 385 16.02 16.36 -17.85
C TYR A 385 14.81 16.79 -17.02
N SER A 386 14.21 17.93 -17.37
CA SER A 386 13.16 18.59 -16.56
C SER A 386 11.85 17.82 -16.46
N GLN A 387 11.66 16.78 -17.27
CA GLN A 387 10.42 16.01 -17.35
C GLN A 387 10.50 14.65 -16.62
N ILE A 388 11.69 14.27 -16.15
CA ILE A 388 11.90 12.96 -15.52
C ILE A 388 12.14 13.16 -14.03
N HIS A 389 11.19 12.73 -13.22
CA HIS A 389 11.16 12.84 -11.77
C HIS A 389 11.18 11.45 -11.12
N ILE A 390 11.35 11.39 -9.80
CA ILE A 390 11.38 10.12 -9.05
C ILE A 390 10.12 9.25 -9.28
N GLY A 391 8.99 9.88 -9.58
CA GLY A 391 7.77 9.19 -9.98
C GLY A 391 7.92 8.32 -11.22
N THR A 392 8.82 8.68 -12.13
CA THR A 392 9.14 7.89 -13.31
C THR A 392 9.78 6.55 -12.92
N LEU A 393 10.68 6.54 -11.92
CA LEU A 393 11.24 5.29 -11.38
C LEU A 393 10.13 4.39 -10.83
N PHE A 394 9.22 4.93 -10.05
CA PHE A 394 8.12 4.15 -9.44
C PHE A 394 7.14 3.63 -10.48
N TYR A 395 6.83 4.43 -11.49
CA TYR A 395 5.98 4.01 -12.60
C TYR A 395 6.62 2.84 -13.37
N ILE A 396 7.88 2.98 -13.77
CA ILE A 396 8.60 1.91 -14.48
C ILE A 396 8.64 0.65 -13.60
N ALA A 397 8.99 0.78 -12.32
CA ALA A 397 9.03 -0.36 -11.42
C ALA A 397 7.67 -1.08 -11.31
N GLN A 398 6.56 -0.34 -11.28
CA GLN A 398 5.20 -0.90 -11.28
C GLN A 398 4.85 -1.64 -12.58
N GLU A 399 5.27 -1.14 -13.73
CA GLU A 399 5.13 -1.81 -15.02
C GLU A 399 5.82 -3.19 -15.02
N TYR A 400 6.96 -3.30 -14.32
CA TYR A 400 7.67 -4.55 -14.12
C TYR A 400 7.21 -5.35 -12.89
N GLY A 401 6.04 -5.00 -12.30
CA GLY A 401 5.40 -5.76 -11.23
C GLY A 401 5.84 -5.40 -9.82
N TRP A 402 6.62 -4.33 -9.63
CA TRP A 402 6.92 -3.80 -8.31
C TRP A 402 5.65 -3.25 -7.66
N LYS A 403 5.47 -3.58 -6.41
CA LYS A 403 4.44 -2.97 -5.57
C LYS A 403 5.18 -2.11 -4.57
N VAL A 404 4.74 -0.87 -4.43
CA VAL A 404 5.25 0.01 -3.39
C VAL A 404 5.33 -0.80 -2.11
N PRO A 405 6.51 -0.98 -1.49
CA PRO A 405 6.58 -1.60 -0.19
C PRO A 405 5.58 -0.85 0.66
N LYS A 406 4.67 -1.56 1.28
CA LYS A 406 3.90 -0.95 2.36
C LYS A 406 4.98 -0.60 3.38
N SER A 407 5.45 0.64 3.31
CA SER A 407 6.42 1.14 4.25
C SER A 407 5.93 0.69 5.63
N GLN A 408 6.86 0.29 6.48
CA GLN A 408 6.70 0.56 7.90
C GLN A 408 6.65 2.09 8.02
N GLN A 409 5.58 2.66 7.45
CA GLN A 409 5.15 3.94 7.92
C GLN A 409 4.98 3.71 9.41
N ASN A 410 5.63 4.50 10.20
CA ASN A 410 5.00 5.05 11.38
C ASN A 410 3.75 5.77 10.84
N ASN A 411 2.80 4.98 10.31
CA ASN A 411 1.47 5.46 10.02
C ASN A 411 0.97 5.87 11.39
N ILE A 412 1.03 7.15 11.67
CA ILE A 412 0.30 7.69 12.81
C ILE A 412 -1.14 7.32 12.52
N VAL A 413 -1.52 6.15 13.05
CA VAL A 413 -2.86 5.63 12.91
C VAL A 413 -3.70 6.37 13.93
N LEU A 414 -4.88 6.81 13.53
CA LEU A 414 -5.88 7.37 14.42
C LEU A 414 -6.30 6.32 15.46
N MET A 415 -5.49 6.16 16.49
CA MET A 415 -5.66 5.22 17.59
C MET A 415 -5.13 5.86 18.86
N VAL A 416 -5.80 5.60 19.98
CA VAL A 416 -5.35 6.11 21.27
C VAL A 416 -4.03 5.43 21.68
N PRO A 417 -2.94 6.16 21.85
CA PRO A 417 -1.69 5.58 22.31
C PRO A 417 -1.80 5.15 23.78
N LEU A 418 -1.22 3.98 24.09
CA LEU A 418 -1.15 3.46 25.46
C LEU A 418 0.28 3.62 26.00
N ASP A 419 0.44 4.49 27.00
CA ASP A 419 1.70 4.61 27.73
C ASP A 419 1.77 3.53 28.81
N LYS A 420 2.47 2.45 28.51
CA LYS A 420 2.62 1.30 29.44
C LYS A 420 3.30 1.67 30.74
N SER A 421 4.18 2.67 30.73
CA SER A 421 4.93 3.06 31.95
C SER A 421 4.03 3.55 33.08
N LYS A 422 2.80 3.96 32.76
CA LYS A 422 1.78 4.41 33.73
C LYS A 422 0.88 3.29 34.25
N LEU A 423 1.07 2.06 33.75
CA LEU A 423 0.33 0.88 34.21
C LEU A 423 1.04 0.16 35.33
N PRO A 424 0.34 -0.67 36.14
CA PRO A 424 0.97 -1.56 37.10
C PRO A 424 1.99 -2.51 36.43
N PRO A 425 3.08 -2.89 37.09
CA PRO A 425 4.12 -3.76 36.53
C PRO A 425 3.57 -5.07 35.93
N MET A 426 2.61 -5.70 36.59
CA MET A 426 1.95 -6.93 36.07
C MET A 426 1.27 -6.70 34.74
N PHE A 427 0.61 -5.55 34.51
CA PHE A 427 -0.05 -5.24 33.24
C PHE A 427 0.98 -5.00 32.15
N GLN A 428 2.07 -4.28 32.45
CA GLN A 428 3.17 -4.06 31.51
C GLN A 428 3.76 -5.39 31.07
N GLU A 429 4.10 -6.26 32.01
CA GLU A 429 4.70 -7.57 31.76
C GLU A 429 3.77 -8.51 30.95
N TYR A 430 2.46 -8.49 31.25
CA TYR A 430 1.47 -9.23 30.49
C TYR A 430 1.42 -8.75 29.02
N ILE A 431 1.35 -7.44 28.78
CA ILE A 431 1.35 -6.87 27.45
C ILE A 431 2.62 -7.27 26.68
N GLU A 432 3.79 -7.19 27.31
CA GLU A 432 5.06 -7.59 26.70
C GLU A 432 5.11 -9.08 26.36
N THR A 433 4.56 -9.92 27.23
CA THR A 433 4.48 -11.35 27.01
C THR A 433 3.59 -11.68 25.81
N VAL A 434 2.41 -11.05 25.71
CA VAL A 434 1.48 -11.28 24.60
C VAL A 434 2.01 -10.69 23.30
N ASN A 435 2.76 -9.58 23.34
CA ASN A 435 3.42 -8.99 22.16
C ASN A 435 4.48 -9.90 21.54
N LYS A 436 5.03 -10.85 22.28
CA LYS A 436 5.89 -11.91 21.72
C LYS A 436 5.12 -12.93 20.88
N ILE A 437 3.81 -13.02 21.05
CA ILE A 437 2.92 -14.01 20.39
C ILE A 437 2.15 -13.39 19.23
N THR A 438 1.74 -12.11 19.38
CA THR A 438 0.83 -11.44 18.43
C THR A 438 1.25 -10.00 18.20
N ASN A 439 0.86 -9.45 17.05
CA ASN A 439 1.04 -8.02 16.70
C ASN A 439 -0.22 -7.21 17.02
N ALA A 440 -1.01 -7.63 18.00
CA ALA A 440 -2.15 -6.85 18.44
C ALA A 440 -1.68 -5.51 19.06
N PRO A 441 -2.45 -4.42 18.90
CA PRO A 441 -2.19 -3.19 19.64
C PRO A 441 -2.20 -3.43 21.15
N ASP A 442 -1.29 -2.76 21.88
CA ASP A 442 -1.18 -2.89 23.34
C ASP A 442 -2.52 -2.65 24.07
N GLY A 443 -3.32 -1.71 23.57
CA GLY A 443 -4.65 -1.44 24.11
C GLY A 443 -5.64 -2.59 23.93
N VAL A 444 -5.54 -3.34 22.82
CA VAL A 444 -6.36 -4.55 22.60
C VAL A 444 -5.96 -5.64 23.59
N ILE A 445 -4.65 -5.82 23.81
CA ILE A 445 -4.10 -6.81 24.75
C ILE A 445 -4.56 -6.50 26.18
N LEU A 446 -4.38 -5.24 26.62
CA LEU A 446 -4.81 -4.77 27.94
C LEU A 446 -6.32 -4.99 28.13
N THR A 447 -7.13 -4.45 27.19
CA THR A 447 -8.59 -4.48 27.29
C THR A 447 -9.11 -5.94 27.30
N ALA A 448 -8.45 -6.85 26.58
CA ALA A 448 -8.82 -8.26 26.58
C ALA A 448 -8.56 -8.93 27.94
N MET A 449 -7.52 -8.56 28.66
CA MET A 449 -7.13 -9.16 29.94
C MET A 449 -8.05 -8.74 31.07
N LEU A 450 -8.45 -7.46 31.12
CA LEU A 450 -9.13 -6.89 32.29
C LEU A 450 -10.40 -7.64 32.74
N PRO A 451 -11.33 -8.10 31.88
CA PRO A 451 -12.52 -8.83 32.33
C PRO A 451 -12.21 -10.21 32.92
N TYR A 452 -11.15 -10.89 32.46
CA TYR A 452 -10.72 -12.17 33.03
C TYR A 452 -10.09 -11.99 34.40
N LEU A 453 -9.32 -10.92 34.61
CA LEU A 453 -8.80 -10.56 35.92
C LEU A 453 -9.94 -10.09 36.82
N ALA A 454 -10.88 -9.29 36.30
CA ALA A 454 -12.03 -8.78 37.04
C ALA A 454 -12.90 -9.92 37.61
N VAL A 455 -13.19 -10.97 36.82
CA VAL A 455 -14.03 -12.07 37.29
C VAL A 455 -13.34 -12.89 38.39
N SER A 456 -12.00 -12.95 38.42
CA SER A 456 -11.28 -13.63 39.49
C SER A 456 -11.36 -12.88 40.82
N ILE A 457 -11.31 -11.55 40.80
CA ILE A 457 -11.50 -10.67 41.95
C ILE A 457 -12.97 -10.63 42.37
N GLY A 458 -13.84 -10.43 41.34
CA GLY A 458 -15.29 -10.50 41.52
C GLY A 458 -15.84 -9.55 42.58
N ASN A 459 -16.72 -10.08 43.38
CA ASN A 459 -17.35 -9.38 44.52
C ASN A 459 -16.63 -9.56 45.85
N HIS A 460 -15.40 -10.17 45.83
CA HIS A 460 -14.60 -10.35 47.02
C HIS A 460 -13.98 -9.07 47.53
N MET A 461 -13.87 -8.06 46.71
CA MET A 461 -13.38 -6.73 47.10
C MET A 461 -14.31 -5.64 46.58
N TYR A 462 -14.57 -4.63 47.37
CA TYR A 462 -15.39 -3.48 46.96
C TYR A 462 -14.94 -2.18 47.60
N ILE A 463 -15.21 -1.06 46.94
CA ILE A 463 -15.14 0.28 47.49
C ILE A 463 -16.56 0.80 47.67
N LYS A 464 -16.85 1.40 48.81
CA LYS A 464 -18.14 2.01 49.10
C LYS A 464 -18.09 3.51 48.84
N ALA A 465 -18.80 3.93 47.79
CA ALA A 465 -18.89 5.33 47.41
C ALA A 465 -20.37 5.69 47.13
N PHE A 466 -20.79 6.87 47.55
CA PHE A 466 -22.17 7.33 47.40
C PHE A 466 -23.22 6.37 47.95
N GLY A 467 -22.89 5.61 48.99
CA GLY A 467 -23.77 4.61 49.56
C GLY A 467 -23.92 3.30 48.77
N ILE A 468 -23.19 3.15 47.66
CA ILE A 468 -23.22 2.00 46.76
C ILE A 468 -21.88 1.25 46.87
N LYS A 469 -21.93 -0.07 46.82
CA LYS A 469 -20.74 -0.92 46.67
C LYS A 469 -20.32 -1.00 45.20
N HIS A 470 -19.08 -0.64 44.87
CA HIS A 470 -18.49 -0.81 43.56
C HIS A 470 -17.59 -2.05 43.61
N TYR A 471 -17.96 -3.08 42.90
CA TYR A 471 -17.23 -4.33 42.75
C TYR A 471 -16.24 -4.28 41.60
N CYS A 472 -15.33 -5.24 41.52
CA CYS A 472 -14.37 -5.36 40.41
C CYS A 472 -15.01 -6.10 39.24
N ASN A 473 -15.99 -5.47 38.59
CA ASN A 473 -16.60 -5.99 37.35
C ASN A 473 -16.38 -5.06 36.19
N ILE A 474 -16.02 -5.62 35.01
CA ILE A 474 -15.63 -4.87 33.82
C ILE A 474 -16.48 -5.31 32.62
N TYR A 475 -17.11 -4.34 31.95
CA TYR A 475 -17.71 -4.53 30.66
C TYR A 475 -16.75 -3.98 29.60
N ALA A 476 -16.28 -4.83 28.69
CA ALA A 476 -15.29 -4.48 27.68
C ALA A 476 -15.72 -4.85 26.27
N ILE A 477 -15.40 -3.97 25.32
CA ILE A 477 -15.64 -4.23 23.91
C ILE A 477 -14.41 -3.90 23.07
N LEU A 478 -14.00 -4.84 22.21
CA LEU A 478 -12.91 -4.69 21.27
C LEU A 478 -13.47 -4.42 19.88
N ILE A 479 -13.32 -3.20 19.38
CA ILE A 479 -13.83 -2.77 18.08
C ILE A 479 -12.66 -2.63 17.12
N GLY A 480 -12.73 -3.29 15.96
CA GLY A 480 -11.66 -3.19 14.97
C GLY A 480 -11.81 -4.14 13.80
N PRO A 481 -11.02 -3.98 12.73
CA PRO A 481 -11.07 -4.80 11.54
C PRO A 481 -10.95 -6.29 11.80
N SER A 482 -11.68 -7.10 11.03
CA SER A 482 -11.58 -8.56 11.12
C SER A 482 -10.17 -9.04 10.75
N SER A 483 -9.69 -10.07 11.43
CA SER A 483 -8.42 -10.79 11.19
C SER A 483 -7.13 -9.94 11.28
N ARG A 484 -7.21 -8.63 11.50
CA ARG A 484 -6.04 -7.72 11.51
C ARG A 484 -5.64 -7.23 12.90
N THR A 485 -6.57 -7.18 13.82
CA THR A 485 -6.38 -6.64 15.17
C THR A 485 -6.22 -7.73 16.23
N HIS A 486 -6.22 -8.99 15.83
CA HIS A 486 -6.03 -10.16 16.72
C HIS A 486 -6.94 -10.19 17.95
N LYS A 487 -8.12 -9.54 17.90
CA LYS A 487 -9.07 -9.44 19.03
C LYS A 487 -9.36 -10.78 19.69
N SER A 488 -9.82 -11.76 18.88
CA SER A 488 -10.15 -13.09 19.37
C SER A 488 -8.93 -13.85 19.89
N THR A 489 -7.74 -13.62 19.32
CA THR A 489 -6.48 -14.17 19.81
C THR A 489 -6.16 -13.64 21.19
N CYS A 490 -6.25 -12.29 21.40
CA CYS A 490 -6.01 -11.68 22.70
C CYS A 490 -7.01 -12.17 23.76
N MET A 491 -8.30 -12.32 23.43
CA MET A 491 -9.31 -12.88 24.33
C MET A 491 -9.00 -14.32 24.71
N ASN A 492 -8.57 -15.14 23.74
CA ASN A 492 -8.19 -16.53 24.00
C ASN A 492 -6.91 -16.64 24.87
N LEU A 493 -5.92 -15.77 24.64
CA LEU A 493 -4.71 -15.72 25.45
C LEU A 493 -5.01 -15.24 26.88
N ALA A 494 -5.87 -14.25 27.04
CA ALA A 494 -6.28 -13.74 28.34
C ALA A 494 -6.95 -14.81 29.23
N ARG A 495 -7.62 -15.77 28.62
CA ARG A 495 -8.23 -16.89 29.35
C ARG A 495 -7.20 -17.69 30.18
N TYR A 496 -5.94 -17.80 29.73
CA TYR A 496 -4.91 -18.58 30.40
C TYR A 496 -4.36 -17.98 31.71
N ILE A 497 -4.75 -16.72 32.06
CA ILE A 497 -4.48 -16.20 33.38
C ILE A 497 -5.31 -16.88 34.49
N LEU A 498 -6.42 -17.56 34.10
CA LEU A 498 -7.23 -18.36 34.98
C LEU A 498 -6.79 -19.83 34.91
N LYS A 499 -6.81 -20.54 36.05
CA LYS A 499 -6.68 -21.99 36.06
C LYS A 499 -7.92 -22.64 35.40
N GLU A 500 -7.74 -23.82 34.81
CA GLU A 500 -8.81 -24.57 34.16
C GLU A 500 -10.00 -24.87 35.08
N GLU A 501 -9.75 -25.11 36.36
CA GLU A 501 -10.77 -25.31 37.38
C GLU A 501 -11.72 -24.11 37.57
N ASN A 502 -11.25 -22.91 37.19
CA ASN A 502 -12.00 -21.65 37.28
C ASN A 502 -12.71 -21.30 35.98
N TYR A 503 -12.62 -22.15 34.93
CA TYR A 503 -13.31 -21.89 33.66
C TYR A 503 -14.83 -22.00 33.76
N ASP A 504 -15.34 -22.53 34.85
CA ASP A 504 -16.76 -22.52 35.16
C ASP A 504 -17.33 -21.12 35.49
N LEU A 505 -16.48 -20.11 35.66
CA LEU A 505 -16.86 -18.70 35.71
C LEU A 505 -17.16 -18.09 34.33
N ILE A 506 -16.86 -18.77 33.22
CA ILE A 506 -16.96 -18.23 31.86
C ILE A 506 -18.17 -18.80 31.13
N ARG A 507 -18.93 -17.95 30.43
CA ARG A 507 -20.05 -18.33 29.55
C ARG A 507 -19.91 -17.68 28.20
N ASN A 508 -20.05 -18.46 27.12
CA ASN A 508 -19.99 -17.96 25.74
C ASN A 508 -21.37 -17.69 25.15
N LYS A 509 -22.40 -18.35 25.66
CA LYS A 509 -23.80 -18.15 25.25
C LYS A 509 -24.68 -18.39 26.44
N ILE A 510 -25.58 -17.46 26.72
CA ILE A 510 -26.55 -17.59 27.78
C ILE A 510 -27.81 -16.81 27.41
N THR A 511 -28.96 -17.32 27.82
CA THR A 511 -30.22 -16.58 27.71
C THR A 511 -30.45 -15.78 28.98
N ASP A 512 -31.27 -14.72 28.90
CA ASP A 512 -31.52 -13.83 30.02
C ASP A 512 -31.99 -14.58 31.29
N PRO A 513 -33.03 -15.44 31.26
CA PRO A 513 -33.45 -16.20 32.43
C PRO A 513 -32.37 -17.12 33.00
N ALA A 514 -31.51 -17.70 32.14
CA ALA A 514 -30.42 -18.56 32.56
C ALA A 514 -29.31 -17.76 33.23
N LEU A 515 -28.99 -16.56 32.72
CA LEU A 515 -28.03 -15.64 33.33
C LEU A 515 -28.44 -15.26 34.75
N LEU A 516 -29.69 -14.82 34.92
CA LEU A 516 -30.21 -14.44 36.26
C LEU A 516 -30.21 -15.61 37.23
N LYS A 517 -30.58 -16.81 36.76
CA LYS A 517 -30.53 -18.03 37.56
C LYS A 517 -29.09 -18.40 37.97
N GLU A 518 -28.14 -18.30 37.09
CA GLU A 518 -26.73 -18.58 37.38
C GLU A 518 -26.14 -17.56 38.35
N LEU A 519 -26.37 -16.25 38.15
CA LEU A 519 -25.87 -15.21 39.04
C LEU A 519 -26.40 -15.32 40.46
N LYS A 520 -27.59 -15.87 40.65
CA LYS A 520 -28.11 -16.15 42.00
C LYS A 520 -27.28 -17.18 42.76
N ASN A 521 -26.67 -18.13 42.04
CA ASN A 521 -25.89 -19.23 42.62
C ASN A 521 -24.36 -18.93 42.59
N LYS A 522 -23.93 -18.19 41.58
CA LYS A 522 -22.53 -17.82 41.35
C LYS A 522 -22.47 -16.31 41.11
N PRO A 523 -22.14 -15.51 42.11
CA PRO A 523 -22.21 -14.06 41.99
C PRO A 523 -21.19 -13.46 41.01
N ASN A 524 -20.13 -14.21 40.68
CA ASN A 524 -19.07 -13.79 39.79
C ASN A 524 -19.17 -14.56 38.45
N LEU A 525 -19.43 -13.89 37.38
CA LEU A 525 -19.48 -14.49 36.04
C LEU A 525 -18.81 -13.58 34.99
N LEU A 526 -18.26 -14.21 33.96
CA LEU A 526 -17.73 -13.54 32.76
C LEU A 526 -18.47 -14.04 31.50
N LEU A 527 -19.13 -13.13 30.83
CA LEU A 527 -19.70 -13.40 29.49
C LEU A 527 -18.68 -13.06 28.42
N VAL A 528 -18.40 -14.03 27.51
CA VAL A 528 -17.42 -13.89 26.44
C VAL A 528 -18.11 -14.06 25.09
N PHE A 529 -18.05 -13.02 24.25
CA PHE A 529 -18.64 -13.01 22.91
C PHE A 529 -17.52 -12.86 21.87
N SER A 530 -17.21 -13.93 21.15
CA SER A 530 -16.24 -13.88 20.05
C SER A 530 -16.71 -12.97 18.91
N GLU A 531 -18.03 -12.79 18.74
CA GLU A 531 -18.69 -11.87 17.82
C GLU A 531 -19.92 -11.25 18.53
N MET A 532 -19.75 -10.03 19.02
CA MET A 532 -20.77 -9.34 19.82
C MET A 532 -21.95 -8.81 18.98
N GLY A 533 -21.78 -8.71 17.67
CA GLY A 533 -22.84 -8.29 16.76
C GLY A 533 -24.07 -9.20 16.85
N SER A 534 -23.91 -10.49 17.12
CA SER A 534 -25.01 -11.43 17.32
C SER A 534 -25.82 -11.12 18.59
N LEU A 535 -25.16 -10.71 19.69
CA LEU A 535 -25.84 -10.25 20.89
C LEU A 535 -26.68 -9.00 20.62
N PHE A 536 -26.11 -8.01 19.93
CA PHE A 536 -26.80 -6.78 19.60
C PHE A 536 -28.00 -6.98 18.65
N GLN A 537 -27.89 -7.94 17.73
CA GLN A 537 -29.01 -8.32 16.88
C GLN A 537 -30.14 -9.00 17.68
N ASN A 538 -29.77 -9.80 18.67
CA ASN A 538 -30.77 -10.43 19.56
C ASN A 538 -31.56 -9.39 20.35
N PHE A 539 -30.96 -8.25 20.71
CA PHE A 539 -31.67 -7.14 21.36
C PHE A 539 -32.73 -6.46 20.50
N LYS A 540 -32.75 -6.70 19.20
CA LYS A 540 -33.81 -6.23 18.29
C LYS A 540 -35.09 -7.04 18.42
N GLN A 541 -35.02 -8.25 18.98
CA GLN A 541 -36.19 -9.11 19.14
C GLN A 541 -36.92 -8.76 20.41
N ASP A 542 -38.25 -8.67 20.33
CA ASP A 542 -39.10 -8.13 21.42
C ASP A 542 -38.95 -8.92 22.74
N TYR A 543 -38.68 -10.23 22.69
CA TYR A 543 -38.53 -11.05 23.88
C TYR A 543 -37.16 -10.89 24.56
N ASN A 544 -36.16 -10.34 23.86
CA ASN A 544 -34.79 -10.12 24.40
C ASN A 544 -34.54 -8.63 24.72
N LYS A 545 -35.49 -7.74 24.47
CA LYS A 545 -35.33 -6.32 24.84
C LYS A 545 -35.00 -6.09 26.31
N PRO A 546 -35.63 -6.84 27.27
CA PRO A 546 -35.30 -6.66 28.69
C PRO A 546 -33.85 -6.90 29.03
N MET A 547 -33.17 -7.82 28.31
CA MET A 547 -31.77 -8.18 28.61
C MET A 547 -30.80 -7.00 28.58
N VAL A 548 -31.06 -5.96 27.78
CA VAL A 548 -30.25 -4.74 27.76
C VAL A 548 -30.36 -4.01 29.09
N ASP A 549 -31.58 -3.89 29.60
CA ASP A 549 -31.87 -3.20 30.85
C ASP A 549 -31.33 -4.01 32.04
N ASP A 550 -31.50 -5.34 32.02
CA ASP A 550 -30.99 -6.26 33.02
C ASP A 550 -29.45 -6.25 33.13
N ILE A 551 -28.74 -6.30 31.98
CA ILE A 551 -27.27 -6.13 31.94
C ILE A 551 -26.86 -4.76 32.46
N THR A 552 -27.64 -3.73 32.18
CA THR A 552 -27.41 -2.38 32.64
C THR A 552 -27.52 -2.26 34.16
N ASP A 553 -28.48 -2.90 34.77
CA ASP A 553 -28.69 -2.96 36.21
C ASP A 553 -27.62 -3.80 36.91
N LEU A 554 -27.30 -4.99 36.36
CA LEU A 554 -26.26 -5.90 36.87
C LEU A 554 -24.87 -5.27 36.93
N PHE A 555 -24.59 -4.23 36.10
CA PHE A 555 -23.36 -3.45 36.23
C PHE A 555 -23.16 -2.83 37.60
N ASN A 556 -24.25 -2.45 38.26
CA ASN A 556 -24.20 -1.88 39.63
C ASN A 556 -24.20 -2.95 40.72
N GLY A 557 -24.12 -4.22 40.40
CA GLY A 557 -24.03 -5.33 41.35
C GLY A 557 -25.38 -5.78 41.94
N TYR A 558 -26.49 -5.36 41.38
CA TYR A 558 -27.82 -5.78 41.82
C TYR A 558 -28.81 -5.90 40.62
N PHE A 559 -29.87 -6.65 40.85
CA PHE A 559 -31.02 -6.77 39.97
C PHE A 559 -32.29 -6.83 40.81
N ASN A 560 -33.22 -5.90 40.61
CA ASN A 560 -34.38 -5.71 41.43
C ASN A 560 -35.61 -6.60 41.09
N GLY A 561 -35.43 -7.50 40.13
CA GLY A 561 -36.34 -8.57 39.91
C GLY A 561 -37.43 -8.36 38.86
N ASN A 562 -37.60 -9.37 37.99
CA ASN A 562 -38.81 -9.60 37.24
C ASN A 562 -39.69 -10.55 38.04
N SER A 563 -40.90 -10.10 38.36
CA SER A 563 -41.90 -10.95 39.00
C SER A 563 -42.89 -11.40 37.92
N THR A 564 -42.79 -12.69 37.52
CA THR A 564 -43.83 -13.40 36.78
C THR A 564 -44.64 -14.25 37.76
N LEU A 565 -45.81 -14.75 37.34
CA LEU A 565 -46.69 -15.57 38.18
C LEU A 565 -45.98 -16.78 38.83
N ASP A 566 -44.89 -17.26 38.19
CA ASP A 566 -44.20 -18.51 38.63
C ASP A 566 -42.74 -18.24 39.08
N TYR A 567 -42.22 -17.00 39.01
CA TYR A 567 -40.80 -16.77 39.22
C TYR A 567 -40.48 -15.31 39.61
N SER A 568 -39.82 -15.16 40.77
CA SER A 568 -39.26 -13.89 41.23
C SER A 568 -37.79 -14.04 41.52
N VAL A 569 -36.94 -13.22 40.85
CA VAL A 569 -35.48 -13.23 41.08
C VAL A 569 -35.05 -11.87 41.57
N PHE A 570 -34.42 -11.85 42.70
CA PHE A 570 -33.70 -10.71 43.26
C PHE A 570 -32.22 -11.12 43.42
N ILE A 571 -31.33 -10.32 42.87
CA ILE A 571 -29.89 -10.57 42.90
C ILE A 571 -29.22 -9.34 43.51
N LYS A 572 -28.30 -9.56 44.44
CA LYS A 572 -27.46 -8.52 45.03
C LYS A 572 -26.05 -9.02 45.23
N ASP A 573 -25.15 -8.07 45.41
CA ASP A 573 -23.75 -8.37 45.65
C ASP A 573 -23.10 -9.27 44.58
N THR A 574 -23.42 -8.94 43.30
CA THR A 574 -22.91 -9.68 42.12
C THR A 574 -21.88 -8.87 41.34
N ALA A 575 -20.91 -9.54 40.68
CA ALA A 575 -19.92 -8.93 39.83
C ALA A 575 -19.92 -9.62 38.46
N LEU A 576 -20.86 -9.21 37.61
CA LEU A 576 -20.91 -9.65 36.21
C LEU A 576 -19.86 -8.88 35.42
N SER A 577 -18.96 -9.59 34.70
CA SER A 577 -18.05 -9.03 33.71
C SER A 577 -18.46 -9.46 32.30
N ILE A 578 -18.17 -8.64 31.31
CA ILE A 578 -18.49 -8.92 29.90
C ILE A 578 -17.29 -8.56 29.04
N ILE A 579 -16.96 -9.41 28.06
CA ILE A 579 -16.05 -9.08 26.98
C ILE A 579 -16.60 -9.53 25.65
N GLY A 580 -16.50 -8.65 24.64
CA GLY A 580 -16.85 -9.00 23.28
C GLY A 580 -15.98 -8.35 22.24
N ALA A 581 -15.88 -9.03 21.09
CA ALA A 581 -15.20 -8.51 19.91
C ALA A 581 -16.24 -8.23 18.82
N ILE A 582 -16.03 -7.14 18.06
CA ILE A 582 -16.90 -6.74 16.97
C ILE A 582 -16.09 -6.04 15.87
N THR A 583 -16.56 -6.09 14.62
CA THR A 583 -15.97 -5.28 13.54
C THR A 583 -16.52 -3.86 13.56
N ASN A 584 -15.79 -2.91 12.97
CA ASN A 584 -16.22 -1.51 12.92
C ASN A 584 -17.61 -1.37 12.25
N ASP A 585 -17.77 -1.96 11.07
CA ASP A 585 -19.05 -1.88 10.33
C ASP A 585 -20.23 -2.50 11.12
N SER A 586 -19.99 -3.68 11.71
CA SER A 586 -21.02 -4.35 12.53
C SER A 586 -21.36 -3.56 13.79
N PHE A 587 -20.39 -2.87 14.38
CA PHE A 587 -20.60 -2.02 15.54
C PHE A 587 -21.46 -0.79 15.18
N ASP A 588 -21.12 -0.10 14.09
CA ASP A 588 -21.86 1.09 13.65
C ASP A 588 -23.33 0.77 13.33
N ASP A 589 -23.59 -0.37 12.68
CA ASP A 589 -24.95 -0.79 12.36
C ASP A 589 -25.75 -1.24 13.60
N ALA A 590 -25.10 -1.96 14.52
CA ALA A 590 -25.77 -2.51 15.69
C ALA A 590 -25.96 -1.49 16.80
N SER A 591 -25.02 -0.55 16.97
CA SER A 591 -25.03 0.44 18.04
C SER A 591 -26.18 1.44 17.92
N LYS A 592 -26.53 1.86 16.71
CA LYS A 592 -27.61 2.85 16.45
C LYS A 592 -28.89 2.49 17.16
N HIS A 593 -29.32 1.24 17.06
CA HIS A 593 -30.55 0.76 17.66
C HIS A 593 -30.55 0.82 19.21
N ILE A 594 -29.42 0.55 19.83
CA ILE A 594 -29.27 0.58 21.29
C ILE A 594 -29.13 2.01 21.80
N ILE A 595 -28.45 2.88 21.05
CA ILE A 595 -28.28 4.30 21.38
C ILE A 595 -29.63 5.00 21.38
N ASP A 596 -30.49 4.71 20.40
CA ASP A 596 -31.81 5.31 20.26
C ASP A 596 -32.71 5.00 21.47
N ARG A 597 -32.43 3.95 22.25
CA ARG A 597 -33.15 3.63 23.49
C ARG A 597 -32.79 4.52 24.66
N GLY A 598 -31.64 5.21 24.64
CA GLY A 598 -31.21 6.10 25.71
C GLY A 598 -30.96 5.44 27.07
N CYS A 599 -30.69 4.11 27.12
CA CYS A 599 -30.57 3.36 28.37
C CYS A 599 -29.15 3.41 28.99
N GLY A 600 -28.22 4.14 28.42
CA GLY A 600 -26.84 4.24 28.92
C GLY A 600 -26.03 2.94 28.87
N PHE A 601 -26.38 2.01 28.01
CA PHE A 601 -25.74 0.69 27.88
C PHE A 601 -24.27 0.81 27.49
N PHE A 602 -23.95 1.54 26.39
CA PHE A 602 -22.58 1.68 25.93
C PHE A 602 -21.68 2.48 26.87
N GLN A 603 -22.24 3.39 27.63
CA GLN A 603 -21.50 4.19 28.63
C GLN A 603 -20.91 3.31 29.76
N ARG A 604 -21.41 2.07 29.91
CA ARG A 604 -20.90 1.07 30.87
C ARG A 604 -19.77 0.22 30.33
N PHE A 605 -19.44 0.34 29.04
CA PHE A 605 -18.35 -0.41 28.44
C PHE A 605 -17.08 0.44 28.34
N ILE A 606 -15.96 -0.12 28.81
CA ILE A 606 -14.66 0.33 28.34
C ILE A 606 -14.44 -0.25 26.96
N SER A 607 -13.82 0.53 26.09
CA SER A 607 -13.63 0.12 24.70
C SER A 607 -12.18 0.31 24.28
N CYS A 608 -11.69 -0.58 23.43
CA CYS A 608 -10.52 -0.34 22.62
C CYS A 608 -10.96 -0.27 21.16
N TYR A 609 -10.89 0.92 20.58
CA TYR A 609 -11.29 1.18 19.19
C TYR A 609 -10.06 1.20 18.29
N VAL A 610 -10.02 0.28 17.32
CA VAL A 610 -9.00 0.23 16.28
C VAL A 610 -9.62 0.59 14.94
N PRO A 611 -9.18 1.66 14.27
CA PRO A 611 -9.78 2.10 13.01
C PRO A 611 -9.54 1.11 11.88
N VAL A 612 -10.35 1.20 10.83
CA VAL A 612 -10.33 0.32 9.66
C VAL A 612 -8.97 0.35 8.95
N ASN A 613 -8.25 1.46 9.03
CA ASN A 613 -6.95 1.67 8.39
C ASN A 613 -5.76 1.07 9.17
N TYR A 614 -5.99 0.41 10.30
CA TYR A 614 -4.94 -0.27 11.03
C TYR A 614 -4.42 -1.49 10.26
N TYR A 615 -3.12 -1.49 9.96
CA TYR A 615 -2.41 -2.59 9.32
C TYR A 615 -1.19 -2.96 10.15
N SER A 616 -1.26 -4.07 10.86
CA SER A 616 -0.08 -4.73 11.41
C SER A 616 0.20 -5.97 10.55
N TYR A 617 1.19 -5.92 9.68
CA TYR A 617 1.46 -7.03 8.76
C TYR A 617 2.82 -7.70 8.97
N ASN A 618 3.73 -7.10 9.74
CA ASN A 618 5.08 -7.61 9.84
C ASN A 618 5.25 -8.52 11.07
N ASP A 619 5.92 -9.64 10.88
CA ASP A 619 6.46 -10.57 11.88
C ASP A 619 5.59 -11.69 12.43
N VAL A 620 4.36 -11.87 12.01
CA VAL A 620 3.48 -12.94 12.53
C VAL A 620 4.04 -14.36 12.28
N ILE A 621 4.83 -14.54 11.21
CA ILE A 621 5.32 -15.87 10.85
C ILE A 621 6.50 -16.30 11.73
N TYR A 622 7.33 -15.37 12.22
CA TYR A 622 8.54 -15.67 12.99
C TYR A 622 8.32 -15.74 14.51
N LYS A 623 7.29 -15.10 15.04
CA LYS A 623 7.04 -15.06 16.49
C LYS A 623 6.42 -16.34 17.07
N ARG A 624 5.84 -17.19 16.23
CA ARG A 624 5.07 -18.38 16.65
C ARG A 624 5.84 -19.49 17.37
N THR A 625 7.16 -19.48 17.37
CA THR A 625 7.97 -20.64 17.78
C THR A 625 8.68 -20.50 19.12
N GLN A 626 8.57 -19.37 19.82
CA GLN A 626 9.45 -19.07 20.96
C GLN A 626 8.75 -18.81 22.30
N VAL A 627 7.41 -18.81 22.39
CA VAL A 627 6.71 -18.47 23.64
C VAL A 627 5.83 -19.63 24.08
N SER A 628 6.03 -20.04 25.33
CA SER A 628 5.16 -21.00 26.01
C SER A 628 3.94 -20.28 26.59
N PHE A 629 2.76 -20.91 26.54
CA PHE A 629 1.59 -20.44 27.31
C PHE A 629 1.83 -20.41 28.82
N ASP A 630 2.89 -21.08 29.29
CA ASP A 630 3.30 -21.08 30.70
C ASP A 630 3.72 -19.68 31.14
N ASP A 631 4.22 -18.85 30.25
CA ASP A 631 4.55 -17.45 30.55
C ASP A 631 3.29 -16.61 30.90
N ILE A 632 2.11 -17.02 30.47
CA ILE A 632 0.83 -16.42 30.85
C ILE A 632 0.25 -17.14 32.09
N ARG A 633 0.41 -18.44 32.17
CA ARG A 633 -0.07 -19.26 33.31
C ARG A 633 0.60 -18.93 34.63
N LYS A 634 1.72 -18.21 34.65
CA LYS A 634 2.35 -17.70 35.88
C LYS A 634 1.41 -16.84 36.75
N TYR A 635 0.35 -16.28 36.17
CA TYR A 635 -0.67 -15.53 36.90
C TYR A 635 -1.77 -16.38 37.51
N ASN A 636 -1.75 -17.71 37.27
CA ASN A 636 -2.80 -18.64 37.75
C ASN A 636 -2.91 -18.71 39.26
N ASP A 637 -1.79 -18.63 39.98
CA ASP A 637 -1.81 -18.68 41.44
C ASP A 637 -2.43 -17.43 42.02
N MET A 638 -2.13 -16.26 41.48
CA MET A 638 -2.75 -14.99 41.86
C MET A 638 -4.27 -15.02 41.64
N THR A 639 -4.72 -15.40 40.44
CA THR A 639 -6.16 -15.41 40.12
C THR A 639 -6.91 -16.47 40.92
N SER A 640 -6.31 -17.63 41.18
CA SER A 640 -6.90 -18.67 42.02
C SER A 640 -7.02 -18.25 43.47
N PHE A 641 -6.03 -17.51 43.98
CA PHE A 641 -6.11 -16.90 45.31
C PHE A 641 -7.33 -15.95 45.41
N PHE A 642 -7.52 -15.06 44.44
CA PHE A 642 -8.68 -14.17 44.46
C PHE A 642 -10.02 -14.92 44.42
N VAL A 643 -10.16 -15.93 43.53
CA VAL A 643 -11.37 -16.76 43.48
C VAL A 643 -11.65 -17.51 44.77
N SER A 644 -10.60 -17.85 45.54
CA SER A 644 -10.71 -18.61 46.81
C SER A 644 -10.95 -17.76 48.05
N LEU A 645 -10.99 -16.42 47.88
CA LEU A 645 -11.23 -15.53 49.01
C LEU A 645 -12.57 -15.85 49.71
N PRO A 646 -12.58 -16.03 51.04
CA PRO A 646 -13.76 -16.54 51.74
C PRO A 646 -14.87 -15.50 51.94
N GLY A 647 -14.58 -14.21 51.77
CA GLY A 647 -15.50 -13.10 52.06
C GLY A 647 -15.55 -12.03 51.01
N SER A 648 -16.14 -10.92 51.39
CA SER A 648 -16.19 -9.67 50.60
C SER A 648 -15.71 -8.53 51.49
N TYR A 649 -14.59 -7.92 51.09
CA TYR A 649 -13.83 -7.00 51.92
C TYR A 649 -13.97 -5.56 51.43
N GLU A 650 -14.16 -4.61 52.34
CA GLU A 650 -14.24 -3.20 52.05
C GLU A 650 -12.81 -2.60 51.96
N LEU A 651 -12.51 -2.05 50.81
CA LEU A 651 -11.28 -1.29 50.57
C LEU A 651 -11.52 0.18 50.83
N ARG A 652 -10.56 0.83 51.50
CA ARG A 652 -10.60 2.27 51.80
C ARG A 652 -9.37 2.94 51.22
N TYR A 653 -9.45 4.21 50.94
CA TYR A 653 -8.32 5.01 50.51
C TYR A 653 -7.55 5.53 51.75
N ASN A 654 -6.23 5.66 51.63
CA ASN A 654 -5.47 6.36 52.65
C ASN A 654 -5.72 7.89 52.60
N ALA A 655 -5.30 8.65 53.58
CA ALA A 655 -5.57 10.08 53.68
C ALA A 655 -5.04 10.89 52.46
N GLU A 656 -3.91 10.48 51.89
CA GLU A 656 -3.32 11.14 50.73
C GLU A 656 -4.18 10.91 49.47
N ALA A 657 -4.59 9.68 49.23
CA ALA A 657 -5.48 9.31 48.14
C ALA A 657 -6.84 9.99 48.26
N GLU A 658 -7.43 10.01 49.43
CA GLU A 658 -8.69 10.74 49.69
C GLU A 658 -8.56 12.23 49.41
N SER A 659 -7.47 12.86 49.90
CA SER A 659 -7.21 14.29 49.65
C SER A 659 -7.09 14.56 48.16
N TYR A 660 -6.43 13.68 47.39
CA TYR A 660 -6.30 13.80 45.94
C TYR A 660 -7.67 13.67 45.26
N ILE A 661 -8.44 12.64 45.59
CA ILE A 661 -9.77 12.40 44.98
C ILE A 661 -10.71 13.59 45.26
N ASN A 662 -10.73 14.09 46.51
CA ASN A 662 -11.61 15.21 46.90
C ASN A 662 -11.11 16.56 46.40
N GLY A 663 -9.84 16.70 46.05
CA GLY A 663 -9.23 17.91 45.50
C GLY A 663 -9.09 17.90 43.99
N GLU A 664 -7.89 17.60 43.53
CA GLU A 664 -7.50 17.70 42.10
C GLU A 664 -8.38 16.84 41.15
N TYR A 665 -8.63 15.59 41.52
CA TYR A 665 -9.46 14.69 40.76
C TYR A 665 -10.91 15.19 40.60
N SER A 666 -11.51 15.66 41.69
CA SER A 666 -12.88 16.21 41.68
C SER A 666 -13.00 17.45 40.77
N ILE A 667 -11.98 18.31 40.77
CA ILE A 667 -11.94 19.49 39.90
C ILE A 667 -11.93 19.06 38.44
N LYS A 668 -11.05 18.13 38.08
CA LYS A 668 -10.93 17.57 36.72
C LYS A 668 -12.24 16.91 36.29
N TYR A 669 -12.85 16.11 37.17
CA TYR A 669 -14.10 15.43 36.90
C TYR A 669 -15.26 16.40 36.67
N ASN A 670 -15.40 17.45 37.50
CA ASN A 670 -16.43 18.46 37.31
C ASN A 670 -16.31 19.18 35.97
N GLN A 671 -15.10 19.48 35.52
CA GLN A 671 -14.85 20.08 34.21
C GLN A 671 -15.28 19.15 33.06
N LEU A 672 -14.95 17.86 33.17
CA LEU A 672 -15.29 16.87 32.13
C LEU A 672 -16.80 16.56 32.09
N GLN A 673 -17.51 16.63 33.25
CA GLN A 673 -18.94 16.43 33.35
C GLN A 673 -19.74 17.58 32.72
N GLN A 674 -19.17 18.78 32.71
CA GLN A 674 -19.79 19.96 32.09
C GLN A 674 -19.78 19.93 30.57
N LYS A 675 -19.08 18.95 29.93
CA LYS A 675 -19.15 18.75 28.50
C LYS A 675 -20.55 18.32 28.10
N GLU A 676 -21.09 18.97 27.09
CA GLU A 676 -22.40 18.66 26.59
C GLU A 676 -22.45 17.34 25.79
N GLY A 677 -23.61 16.70 25.78
CA GLY A 677 -23.93 15.55 24.96
C GLY A 677 -23.25 14.24 25.41
N ARG A 678 -22.96 13.39 24.43
CA ARG A 678 -22.49 12.02 24.67
C ARG A 678 -21.13 11.94 25.38
N GLU A 679 -20.25 12.90 25.14
CA GLU A 679 -18.95 12.95 25.83
C GLU A 679 -19.14 13.05 27.35
N GLY A 680 -20.02 13.92 27.82
CA GLY A 680 -20.31 14.05 29.25
C GLY A 680 -20.89 12.78 29.87
N GLU A 681 -21.75 12.06 29.15
CA GLU A 681 -22.32 10.78 29.59
C GLU A 681 -21.26 9.68 29.76
N PHE A 682 -20.35 9.53 28.80
CA PHE A 682 -19.24 8.58 28.91
C PHE A 682 -18.26 8.96 30.00
N ASN A 683 -17.90 10.25 30.09
CA ASN A 683 -17.01 10.77 31.12
C ASN A 683 -17.55 10.49 32.51
N THR A 684 -18.84 10.70 32.73
CA THR A 684 -19.48 10.45 34.01
C THR A 684 -19.23 9.01 34.46
N ARG A 685 -19.50 8.01 33.64
CA ARG A 685 -19.33 6.61 34.01
C ARG A 685 -17.87 6.22 34.25
N LEU A 686 -16.97 6.72 33.41
CA LEU A 686 -15.54 6.40 33.54
C LEU A 686 -14.98 6.99 34.83
N TYR A 687 -15.28 8.22 35.16
CA TYR A 687 -14.68 8.89 36.34
C TYR A 687 -15.44 8.67 37.64
N THR A 688 -16.68 8.15 37.65
CA THR A 688 -17.39 7.75 38.87
C THR A 688 -17.34 6.26 39.15
N ASP A 689 -17.56 5.41 38.13
CA ASP A 689 -17.70 3.97 38.35
C ASP A 689 -16.39 3.22 38.15
N TYR A 690 -15.67 3.55 37.05
CA TYR A 690 -14.47 2.83 36.64
C TYR A 690 -13.23 3.21 37.45
N LEU A 691 -13.16 4.42 38.00
CA LEU A 691 -12.09 4.77 38.97
C LEU A 691 -12.02 3.75 40.08
N TYR A 692 -13.16 3.44 40.71
CA TYR A 692 -13.23 2.49 41.81
C TYR A 692 -12.88 1.06 41.38
N ARG A 693 -13.40 0.63 40.25
CA ARG A 693 -13.13 -0.71 39.71
C ARG A 693 -11.65 -0.92 39.36
N PHE A 694 -11.03 0.05 38.71
CA PHE A 694 -9.59 0.02 38.43
C PHE A 694 -8.75 0.13 39.68
N SER A 695 -9.13 0.97 40.65
CA SER A 695 -8.45 1.04 41.93
C SER A 695 -8.45 -0.30 42.67
N ILE A 696 -9.59 -1.01 42.73
CA ILE A 696 -9.69 -2.37 43.29
C ILE A 696 -8.75 -3.33 42.54
N MET A 697 -8.81 -3.35 41.21
CA MET A 697 -8.02 -4.27 40.41
C MET A 697 -6.52 -4.04 40.56
N ILE A 698 -6.09 -2.79 40.48
CA ILE A 698 -4.68 -2.41 40.60
C ILE A 698 -4.16 -2.73 42.00
N TYR A 699 -4.95 -2.41 43.02
CA TYR A 699 -4.62 -2.72 44.42
C TYR A 699 -4.47 -4.24 44.62
N ALA A 700 -5.43 -5.02 44.13
CA ALA A 700 -5.40 -6.49 44.23
C ALA A 700 -4.11 -7.08 43.62
N VAL A 701 -3.75 -6.68 42.40
CA VAL A 701 -2.54 -7.21 41.74
C VAL A 701 -1.24 -6.69 42.35
N LYS A 702 -1.22 -5.52 42.98
CA LYS A 702 -0.05 -4.98 43.70
C LYS A 702 0.18 -5.67 45.01
N ARG A 703 -0.86 -6.16 45.68
CA ARG A 703 -0.83 -6.58 47.07
C ARG A 703 -1.19 -8.06 47.33
N TRP A 704 -1.41 -8.85 46.28
CA TRP A 704 -1.89 -10.22 46.39
C TRP A 704 -0.95 -11.14 47.20
N GLU A 705 0.37 -10.96 47.08
CA GLU A 705 1.34 -11.76 47.82
C GLU A 705 1.26 -11.46 49.33
N ASP A 706 1.19 -10.19 49.68
CA ASP A 706 1.03 -9.75 51.07
C ASP A 706 -0.31 -10.26 51.68
N MET A 707 -1.40 -10.15 50.88
CA MET A 707 -2.73 -10.65 51.26
C MET A 707 -2.72 -12.18 51.51
N ARG A 708 -1.99 -12.92 50.68
CA ARG A 708 -1.90 -14.38 50.83
C ARG A 708 -1.20 -14.82 52.12
N GLU A 709 -0.28 -14.01 52.62
CA GLU A 709 0.46 -14.28 53.85
C GLU A 709 -0.26 -13.77 55.12
N ALA A 710 -1.31 -13.00 54.96
CA ALA A 710 -2.07 -12.42 56.05
C ALA A 710 -2.80 -13.51 56.86
N LYS A 711 -2.75 -13.42 58.18
CA LYS A 711 -3.46 -14.34 59.10
C LYS A 711 -4.93 -13.99 59.24
N ASP A 712 -5.28 -12.73 59.26
CA ASP A 712 -6.61 -12.16 59.27
C ASP A 712 -6.75 -11.16 58.13
N LEU A 713 -7.61 -11.44 57.20
CA LEU A 713 -7.80 -10.57 56.01
C LEU A 713 -8.60 -9.30 56.36
N GLU A 714 -9.54 -9.35 57.34
CA GLU A 714 -10.30 -8.16 57.71
C GLU A 714 -9.39 -7.10 58.37
N GLU A 715 -8.57 -7.53 59.33
CA GLU A 715 -7.56 -6.67 59.96
C GLU A 715 -6.54 -6.16 58.95
N TRP A 716 -6.08 -7.06 58.06
CA TRP A 716 -5.11 -6.71 57.04
C TRP A 716 -5.62 -5.64 56.07
N PHE A 717 -6.89 -5.70 55.56
CA PHE A 717 -7.46 -4.68 54.70
C PHE A 717 -7.66 -3.34 55.44
N GLU A 718 -7.94 -3.32 56.73
CA GLU A 718 -8.02 -2.10 57.49
C GLU A 718 -6.66 -1.40 57.66
N GLU A 719 -5.59 -2.18 57.81
CA GLU A 719 -4.22 -1.66 57.97
C GLU A 719 -3.55 -1.29 56.63
N ASN A 720 -4.01 -1.81 55.52
CA ASN A 720 -3.43 -1.62 54.19
C ASN A 720 -4.38 -0.91 53.23
N PRO A 721 -4.68 0.38 53.42
CA PRO A 721 -5.56 1.13 52.54
C PRO A 721 -4.92 1.38 51.17
N ILE A 722 -5.75 1.71 50.17
CA ILE A 722 -5.34 2.07 48.81
C ILE A 722 -4.52 3.37 48.86
N ASP A 723 -3.35 3.35 48.24
CA ASP A 723 -2.44 4.49 48.14
C ASP A 723 -2.79 5.41 46.95
N LYS A 724 -2.25 6.64 46.98
CA LYS A 724 -2.42 7.64 45.91
C LYS A 724 -1.87 7.16 44.54
N GLU A 725 -0.77 6.42 44.53
CA GLU A 725 -0.19 5.90 43.29
C GLU A 725 -1.17 4.98 42.58
N THR A 726 -1.85 4.11 43.28
CA THR A 726 -2.91 3.24 42.75
C THR A 726 -4.06 4.06 42.17
N VAL A 727 -4.45 5.18 42.79
CA VAL A 727 -5.47 6.09 42.28
C VAL A 727 -5.01 6.77 40.97
N LEU A 728 -3.75 7.23 40.93
CA LEU A 728 -3.20 7.85 39.70
C LEU A 728 -3.12 6.86 38.54
N GLN A 729 -2.76 5.60 38.77
CA GLN A 729 -2.78 4.55 37.77
C GLN A 729 -4.21 4.24 37.31
N ALA A 730 -5.19 4.21 38.20
CA ALA A 730 -6.60 4.04 37.90
C ALA A 730 -7.15 5.21 37.10
N GLU A 731 -6.80 6.44 37.44
CA GLU A 731 -7.15 7.65 36.70
C GLU A 731 -6.58 7.64 35.30
N TYR A 732 -5.32 7.23 35.11
CA TYR A 732 -4.71 7.07 33.80
C TYR A 732 -5.50 6.08 32.93
N MET A 733 -5.94 4.94 33.49
CA MET A 733 -6.78 4.00 32.77
C MET A 733 -8.14 4.59 32.40
N CYS A 734 -8.77 5.36 33.30
CA CYS A 734 -10.01 6.08 32.98
C CYS A 734 -9.81 7.05 31.81
N ASP A 735 -8.72 7.82 31.80
CA ASP A 735 -8.41 8.76 30.73
C ASP A 735 -8.11 8.06 29.40
N TYR A 736 -7.39 6.94 29.43
CA TYR A 736 -7.16 6.10 28.25
C TYR A 736 -8.48 5.61 27.62
N TYR A 737 -9.41 5.09 28.42
CA TYR A 737 -10.72 4.63 27.92
C TYR A 737 -11.65 5.78 27.56
N ARG A 738 -11.53 6.95 28.20
CA ARG A 738 -12.21 8.17 27.78
C ARG A 738 -11.82 8.55 26.35
N LYS A 739 -10.51 8.55 26.06
CA LYS A 739 -10.03 8.84 24.72
C LYS A 739 -10.57 7.84 23.67
N ASN A 740 -10.63 6.55 24.02
CA ASN A 740 -11.25 5.54 23.15
C ASN A 740 -12.76 5.79 22.93
N SER A 741 -13.49 6.28 23.94
CA SER A 741 -14.92 6.62 23.76
C SER A 741 -15.12 7.78 22.78
N ILE A 742 -14.16 8.70 22.65
CA ILE A 742 -14.21 9.78 21.65
C ILE A 742 -14.15 9.21 20.24
N LEU A 743 -13.33 8.17 19.98
CA LEU A 743 -13.33 7.49 18.67
C LEU A 743 -14.68 6.85 18.35
N ILE A 744 -15.34 6.26 19.34
CA ILE A 744 -16.68 5.70 19.17
C ILE A 744 -17.71 6.82 18.88
N ILE A 745 -17.69 7.89 19.66
CA ILE A 745 -18.58 9.02 19.44
C ILE A 745 -18.37 9.62 18.04
N SER A 746 -17.11 9.75 17.62
CA SER A 746 -16.75 10.23 16.29
C SER A 746 -17.28 9.34 15.17
N SER A 747 -17.30 8.00 15.35
CA SER A 747 -17.83 7.08 14.35
C SER A 747 -19.35 7.21 14.18
N TRP A 748 -20.05 7.65 15.20
CA TRP A 748 -21.50 7.86 15.20
C TRP A 748 -21.95 9.19 14.58
N ASP A 749 -21.04 10.14 14.39
CA ASP A 749 -21.39 11.47 13.86
C ASP A 749 -21.67 11.45 12.36
N ASP A 750 -20.71 10.95 11.59
CA ASP A 750 -20.78 10.88 10.13
C ASP A 750 -19.89 9.74 9.66
N LYS A 751 -20.31 8.99 8.68
CA LYS A 751 -19.58 7.85 8.09
C LYS A 751 -18.12 8.17 7.74
N TYR A 752 -17.82 9.42 7.41
CA TYR A 752 -16.48 9.85 6.97
C TYR A 752 -15.67 10.56 8.05
N THR A 753 -16.20 10.70 9.28
CA THR A 753 -15.51 11.47 10.33
C THR A 753 -14.13 10.91 10.65
N LEU A 754 -14.03 9.62 10.92
CA LEU A 754 -12.75 8.95 11.22
C LEU A 754 -11.77 8.99 10.05
N ASP A 755 -12.24 8.80 8.82
CA ASP A 755 -11.39 8.88 7.61
C ASP A 755 -10.83 10.28 7.41
N ASN A 756 -11.66 11.31 7.66
CA ASN A 756 -11.23 12.71 7.56
C ASN A 756 -10.28 13.09 8.69
N MET A 757 -10.46 12.61 9.91
CA MET A 757 -9.51 12.78 11.00
C MET A 757 -8.18 12.12 10.68
N GLN A 758 -8.17 10.89 10.16
CA GLN A 758 -6.96 10.20 9.69
C GLN A 758 -6.28 10.96 8.54
N LYS A 759 -7.05 11.53 7.62
CA LYS A 759 -6.52 12.40 6.56
C LYS A 759 -5.87 13.66 7.12
N LEU A 760 -6.48 14.28 8.15
CA LEU A 760 -5.91 15.46 8.80
C LEU A 760 -4.58 15.14 9.48
N ILE A 761 -4.48 14.01 10.19
CA ILE A 761 -3.22 13.53 10.77
C ILE A 761 -2.14 13.39 9.68
N LYS A 762 -2.46 12.76 8.55
CA LYS A 762 -1.51 12.61 7.42
C LYS A 762 -1.09 13.95 6.83
N CYS A 763 -2.01 14.91 6.73
CA CYS A 763 -1.68 16.25 6.27
C CYS A 763 -0.74 16.99 7.23
N LEU A 764 -0.93 16.82 8.53
CA LEU A 764 -0.04 17.35 9.56
C LEU A 764 1.34 16.69 9.50
N ASP A 765 1.38 15.37 9.39
CA ASP A 765 2.63 14.60 9.32
C ASP A 765 3.49 14.97 8.10
N SER A 766 2.85 15.19 6.95
CA SER A 766 3.51 15.61 5.72
C SER A 766 3.82 17.12 5.62
N SER A 767 3.39 17.92 6.58
CA SER A 767 3.61 19.38 6.57
C SER A 767 4.97 19.75 7.17
N PRO A 768 5.56 20.93 6.77
CA PRO A 768 6.75 21.44 7.41
C PRO A 768 6.56 21.60 8.92
N GLU A 769 7.54 21.13 9.71
CA GLU A 769 7.50 21.16 11.19
C GLU A 769 6.29 20.39 11.78
N HIS A 770 5.64 19.52 10.99
CA HIS A 770 4.45 18.73 11.36
C HIS A 770 3.29 19.59 11.89
N ARG A 771 3.15 20.84 11.39
CA ARG A 771 2.13 21.79 11.85
C ARG A 771 1.37 22.47 10.71
N LEU A 772 0.08 22.73 10.90
CA LEU A 772 -0.78 23.46 9.97
C LEU A 772 -1.70 24.43 10.72
N ASN A 773 -2.00 25.58 10.12
CA ASN A 773 -3.09 26.44 10.58
C ASN A 773 -4.43 26.08 9.92
N LYS A 774 -5.54 26.63 10.41
CA LYS A 774 -6.91 26.34 9.90
C LYS A 774 -7.04 26.59 8.39
N THR A 775 -6.36 27.61 7.84
CA THR A 775 -6.41 27.93 6.41
C THR A 775 -5.74 26.84 5.58
N ASN A 776 -4.57 26.35 6.01
CA ASN A 776 -3.84 25.29 5.31
C ASN A 776 -4.54 23.93 5.45
N ILE A 777 -5.18 23.67 6.59
CA ILE A 777 -6.04 22.50 6.77
C ILE A 777 -7.19 22.54 5.76
N SER A 778 -7.89 23.68 5.62
CA SER A 778 -8.96 23.83 4.63
C SER A 778 -8.47 23.56 3.19
N LYS A 779 -7.30 24.11 2.82
CA LYS A 779 -6.67 23.85 1.50
C LYS A 779 -6.36 22.37 1.28
N ALA A 780 -5.85 21.67 2.30
CA ALA A 780 -5.55 20.24 2.23
C ALA A 780 -6.80 19.38 1.97
N PHE A 781 -7.97 19.90 2.31
CA PHE A 781 -9.27 19.31 1.98
C PHE A 781 -9.93 19.95 0.74
N ASN A 782 -9.16 20.63 -0.13
CA ASN A 782 -9.65 21.30 -1.35
C ASN A 782 -10.80 22.28 -1.07
N ASN A 783 -10.81 22.90 0.10
CA ASN A 783 -11.87 23.80 0.58
C ASN A 783 -13.30 23.18 0.64
N HIS A 784 -13.39 21.85 0.63
CA HIS A 784 -14.68 21.13 0.75
C HIS A 784 -15.09 20.83 2.19
N LEU A 785 -14.23 21.10 3.17
CA LEU A 785 -14.52 20.89 4.58
C LEU A 785 -15.19 22.16 5.15
N SER A 786 -16.42 22.03 5.69
CA SER A 786 -17.06 23.15 6.38
C SER A 786 -16.26 23.53 7.64
N LYS A 787 -16.33 24.80 8.01
CA LYS A 787 -15.65 25.33 9.21
C LYS A 787 -16.03 24.53 10.46
N GLU A 788 -17.31 24.22 10.61
CA GLU A 788 -17.84 23.45 11.74
C GLU A 788 -17.25 22.04 11.83
N LYS A 789 -17.22 21.32 10.69
CA LYS A 789 -16.61 19.98 10.64
C LYS A 789 -15.10 20.02 10.92
N MET A 790 -14.41 21.03 10.42
CA MET A 790 -12.98 21.21 10.67
C MET A 790 -12.70 21.42 12.15
N GLU A 791 -13.44 22.31 12.80
CA GLU A 791 -13.31 22.59 14.23
C GLU A 791 -13.62 21.36 15.08
N LYS A 792 -14.62 20.56 14.65
CA LYS A 792 -14.97 19.31 15.31
C LYS A 792 -13.84 18.26 15.21
N TYR A 793 -13.25 18.09 14.04
CA TYR A 793 -12.14 17.14 13.87
C TYR A 793 -10.90 17.58 14.66
N ILE A 794 -10.57 18.85 14.66
CA ILE A 794 -9.50 19.43 15.49
C ILE A 794 -9.79 19.18 16.97
N HIS A 795 -11.02 19.44 17.42
CA HIS A 795 -11.42 19.18 18.80
C HIS A 795 -11.20 17.71 19.19
N TYR A 796 -11.67 16.77 18.38
CA TYR A 796 -11.47 15.35 18.65
C TYR A 796 -9.99 14.97 18.69
N LEU A 797 -9.16 15.45 17.77
CA LEU A 797 -7.73 15.14 17.77
C LEU A 797 -6.99 15.74 18.98
N LEU A 798 -7.40 16.90 19.47
CA LEU A 798 -6.89 17.48 20.72
C LEU A 798 -7.31 16.63 21.93
N GLU A 799 -8.57 16.20 22.01
CA GLU A 799 -9.07 15.34 23.08
C GLU A 799 -8.41 13.93 23.07
N LEU A 800 -8.03 13.43 21.90
CA LEU A 800 -7.26 12.20 21.75
C LEU A 800 -5.78 12.36 22.12
N ASP A 801 -5.33 13.59 22.37
CA ASP A 801 -3.93 13.92 22.66
C ASP A 801 -2.96 13.57 21.53
N LEU A 802 -3.47 13.57 20.28
CA LEU A 802 -2.69 13.31 19.06
C LEU A 802 -2.09 14.57 18.47
N ILE A 803 -2.67 15.72 18.76
CA ILE A 803 -2.19 17.04 18.32
C ILE A 803 -2.17 18.00 19.50
N GLU A 804 -1.36 19.04 19.36
CA GLU A 804 -1.32 20.18 20.27
C GLU A 804 -1.60 21.48 19.53
N GLN A 805 -2.07 22.49 20.27
CA GLN A 805 -2.32 23.82 19.73
C GLN A 805 -1.19 24.76 20.13
N GLU A 806 -0.60 25.43 19.14
CA GLU A 806 0.45 26.43 19.32
C GLU A 806 -0.02 27.80 18.83
N GLU A 807 0.27 28.87 19.56
CA GLU A 807 0.06 30.24 19.12
C GLU A 807 1.40 30.87 18.73
N GLU A 808 1.52 31.33 17.50
CA GLU A 808 2.72 32.04 17.06
C GLU A 808 2.69 33.49 17.54
N ILE A 809 3.65 33.90 18.35
CA ILE A 809 3.79 35.27 18.79
C ILE A 809 4.26 36.15 17.63
N VAL A 810 3.33 36.75 16.90
CA VAL A 810 3.64 37.75 15.85
C VAL A 810 3.64 39.12 16.47
N ARG A 811 4.81 39.79 16.49
CA ARG A 811 4.92 41.21 16.94
C ARG A 811 3.98 42.06 16.10
N ASN A 812 3.04 42.76 16.75
CA ASN A 812 2.03 43.66 16.17
C ASN A 812 0.77 43.01 15.56
N SER A 813 0.40 41.79 15.86
CA SER A 813 -0.88 41.21 15.45
C SER A 813 -1.83 41.09 16.66
N ASN A 814 -3.04 41.65 16.55
CA ASN A 814 -4.10 41.47 17.54
C ASN A 814 -4.75 40.07 17.46
N ASN A 815 -4.44 39.26 16.44
CA ASN A 815 -4.88 37.89 16.27
C ASN A 815 -3.71 37.04 15.75
N PRO A 816 -2.90 36.45 16.64
CA PRO A 816 -1.82 35.56 16.23
C PRO A 816 -2.39 34.32 15.52
N PRO A 817 -1.72 33.81 14.50
CA PRO A 817 -2.15 32.59 13.85
C PRO A 817 -2.02 31.41 14.82
N THR A 818 -3.06 30.60 14.90
CA THR A 818 -3.09 29.35 15.66
C THR A 818 -2.66 28.21 14.76
N TYR A 819 -1.69 27.45 15.18
CA TYR A 819 -1.20 26.24 14.53
C TYR A 819 -1.62 24.99 15.33
N PHE A 820 -1.80 23.89 14.63
CA PHE A 820 -2.00 22.58 15.19
C PHE A 820 -0.84 21.71 14.75
N LYS A 821 -0.21 21.03 15.70
CA LYS A 821 1.00 20.25 15.49
C LYS A 821 0.80 18.83 16.00
N LEU A 822 1.40 17.84 15.33
CA LEU A 822 1.45 16.46 15.82
C LEU A 822 2.33 16.37 17.08
N LYS A 823 1.86 15.61 18.07
CA LYS A 823 2.64 15.28 19.26
C LYS A 823 3.64 14.18 19.04
#